data_adfd5707c665ea554c8666d98aa40a1e
#
_entry.id   adfd5707c665ea554c8666d98aa40a1e
#
_cell.length_a   1.000
_cell.length_b   1.000
_cell.length_c   1.000
_cell.angle_alpha   90.00
_cell.angle_beta   90.00
_cell.angle_gamma   90.00
#
_symmetry.space_group_name_H-M   'P 1'
#
loop_
_entity.id
_entity.type
_entity.pdbx_description
1 polymer ?
#
loop_
_entity_poly.entity_id
_entity_poly.type
_entity_poly.pdbx_seq_one_letter_code
_entity_poly.pdbx_strand_id
1 'polypeptide(L)'
;MQFSVEKKNVYGIFNSMRNCVYIRRTWFYSFCLCAVAVLACTSRALAADVRVSQFGYDAEDSTRFIQAALDSGAKRIVFDRQKGPWITLPLLARSNQELIFEDGVELQAKRGAFMGIRDYLLTLANVTNVTLRGLGKFGGVLRMHKKDYQKPPYPRSQWRFALRLHSVQDVLVENMSFISSGGDGIIVSEPDEGGAPSRNVTIRNCVCDDNHRQGISVISAENLLVENCVFKNTSGTPPQAGVDIEPNSNVQYLVNVVFRNCVTSGNAGKGLELYLQKLDSTSPPVSVLFDNCRSIGDYTSAAVHGGCLRESDFPKGMVEYRNCSLVSAKGYGLYVSASPASAFDVVFDGCIVSNASRDVRFESAMLRQGITDGVTLKNLKVYQNKPRDWFSAGGMGPGMSPTRISGKVEVVKPGGRREHIILDRKWAERHLPTINGGVALPPHEGFPDLAVAEPVDRVPGRMVDAAPVAFGKGMRLLFYMSQRGRAAFVARQVVRGKERKSPDGYYVVYALKPDGGRERSWRIDASGLEAHEINFDAPKAGFYELEMNKGGTAHFVLERTSVPVAASAARRKRIILSGNDGAPFSLWFSKRKGTACTAVASGSAYYGFASSVYDPTNCLICKADESLITFYANIPDSSAEGLYRMDFSKGARGVYGWIYLDLYGAPPFFFLTPEKTWRFK
;
A
#
# COMPACT_ATOMS: atom_id res chain seq x y z
N MET A 1 41.98 38.61 -1.67
CA MET A 1 41.82 40.03 -1.45
C MET A 1 40.91 40.20 -0.27
N GLN A 2 41.52 40.51 0.76
CA GLN A 2 41.33 41.17 2.03
C GLN A 2 40.53 42.48 1.88
N PHE A 3 39.67 42.73 2.87
CA PHE A 3 39.52 44.01 3.66
C PHE A 3 38.33 43.75 4.58
N SER A 4 38.43 43.51 5.86
CA SER A 4 38.96 44.22 7.03
C SER A 4 38.10 45.43 7.43
N VAL A 5 37.42 45.27 8.59
CA VAL A 5 37.41 46.09 9.81
C VAL A 5 36.79 47.51 9.75
N GLU A 6 35.86 47.81 10.61
CA GLU A 6 36.10 48.74 11.74
C GLU A 6 34.95 48.82 12.77
N LYS A 7 35.34 48.68 14.02
CA LYS A 7 34.59 49.06 15.24
C LYS A 7 34.70 50.55 15.47
N LYS A 8 33.63 51.19 15.95
CA LYS A 8 33.82 52.37 16.82
C LYS A 8 32.83 52.40 17.98
N ASN A 9 33.43 52.36 19.17
CA ASN A 9 32.89 52.76 20.45
C ASN A 9 32.67 54.27 20.50
N VAL A 10 31.65 54.72 21.20
CA VAL A 10 31.71 56.03 21.93
C VAL A 10 31.01 55.84 23.28
N TYR A 11 31.86 55.97 24.29
CA TYR A 11 31.52 56.21 25.69
C TYR A 11 31.30 57.75 25.94
N GLY A 12 30.40 58.02 26.89
CA GLY A 12 30.54 59.28 27.70
C GLY A 12 29.33 60.18 27.60
N ILE A 13 28.62 60.37 28.64
CA ILE A 13 28.77 61.52 29.56
C ILE A 13 27.86 61.37 30.79
N PHE A 14 28.52 61.51 31.90
CA PHE A 14 28.03 61.40 33.27
C PHE A 14 27.34 62.63 33.80
N ASN A 15 26.46 62.42 34.77
CA ASN A 15 26.17 63.19 35.96
C ASN A 15 25.38 64.53 35.85
N SER A 16 24.19 64.47 36.38
CA SER A 16 23.85 65.42 37.52
C SER A 16 22.32 65.43 37.69
N MET A 17 21.84 64.93 38.77
CA MET A 17 20.88 65.51 39.70
C MET A 17 20.37 64.44 40.67
N ARG A 18 21.02 64.44 41.80
CA ARG A 18 20.48 63.84 43.04
C ARG A 18 19.56 64.89 43.72
N ASN A 19 18.55 64.27 44.35
CA ASN A 19 17.71 64.84 45.40
C ASN A 19 16.43 65.54 44.93
N CYS A 20 15.34 64.80 44.97
CA CYS A 20 14.04 65.08 45.60
C CYS A 20 13.00 64.18 45.05
N VAL A 21 12.48 63.26 45.80
CA VAL A 21 11.20 62.58 45.82
C VAL A 21 11.37 61.18 46.44
N TYR A 22 11.68 61.16 47.70
CA TYR A 22 11.38 60.00 48.57
C TYR A 22 10.16 60.48 49.38
N ILE A 23 8.92 60.07 48.97
CA ILE A 23 7.68 59.93 49.79
C ILE A 23 6.43 59.81 48.89
N ARG A 24 6.49 59.17 47.71
CA ARG A 24 5.24 58.78 47.02
C ARG A 24 5.30 57.45 46.24
N ARG A 25 6.30 56.56 46.47
CA ARG A 25 6.44 55.33 45.76
C ARG A 25 5.99 54.07 46.49
N THR A 26 5.69 54.13 47.77
CA THR A 26 5.33 52.94 48.58
C THR A 26 3.85 52.57 48.49
N TRP A 27 2.94 53.42 48.07
CA TRP A 27 1.52 53.09 47.94
C TRP A 27 1.14 52.57 46.54
N PHE A 28 1.90 52.87 45.50
CA PHE A 28 1.62 52.37 44.15
C PHE A 28 2.13 50.96 43.90
N TYR A 29 3.22 50.56 44.54
CA TYR A 29 3.72 49.18 44.42
C TYR A 29 2.91 48.15 45.19
N SER A 30 2.31 48.52 46.33
CA SER A 30 1.42 47.61 47.05
C SER A 30 0.08 47.36 46.33
N PHE A 31 -0.44 48.35 45.59
CA PHE A 31 -1.67 48.19 44.83
C PHE A 31 -1.45 47.40 43.52
N CYS A 32 -0.31 47.58 42.86
CA CYS A 32 0.04 46.78 41.68
C CYS A 32 0.41 45.35 42.03
N LEU A 33 1.08 45.08 43.15
CA LEU A 33 1.36 43.69 43.59
C LEU A 33 0.12 42.94 44.05
N CYS A 34 -0.85 43.57 44.68
CA CYS A 34 -2.13 42.96 45.00
C CYS A 34 -2.99 42.73 43.73
N ALA A 35 -2.99 43.63 42.74
CA ALA A 35 -3.71 43.45 41.48
C ALA A 35 -3.07 42.38 40.61
N VAL A 36 -1.75 42.24 40.55
CA VAL A 36 -1.06 41.16 39.85
C VAL A 36 -1.20 39.84 40.58
N ALA A 37 -1.23 39.82 41.92
CA ALA A 37 -1.49 38.59 42.70
C ALA A 37 -2.96 38.11 42.56
N VAL A 38 -3.91 39.04 42.49
CA VAL A 38 -5.33 38.68 42.24
C VAL A 38 -5.53 38.24 40.76
N LEU A 39 -4.86 38.85 39.77
CA LEU A 39 -4.87 38.35 38.39
C LEU A 39 -4.08 37.05 38.22
N ALA A 40 -3.02 36.81 38.98
CA ALA A 40 -2.28 35.56 38.98
C ALA A 40 -3.01 34.43 39.73
N CYS A 41 -3.87 34.75 40.72
CA CYS A 41 -4.73 33.77 41.39
C CYS A 41 -6.01 33.46 40.61
N THR A 42 -6.45 34.29 39.67
CA THR A 42 -7.63 34.00 38.85
C THR A 42 -7.30 33.20 37.59
N SER A 43 -6.01 32.95 37.29
CA SER A 43 -5.61 32.10 36.13
C SER A 43 -5.32 30.65 36.48
N ARG A 44 -5.56 30.19 37.69
CA ARG A 44 -5.57 28.76 38.11
C ARG A 44 -6.94 28.35 38.63
N ALA A 45 -8.01 28.78 38.00
CA ALA A 45 -9.19 27.94 37.99
C ALA A 45 -8.80 26.71 37.19
N LEU A 46 -8.50 25.60 37.85
CA LEU A 46 -8.51 24.28 37.24
C LEU A 46 -9.81 24.24 36.44
N ALA A 47 -9.71 24.22 35.10
CA ALA A 47 -10.89 24.10 34.28
C ALA A 47 -11.63 22.86 34.79
N ALA A 48 -12.81 23.06 35.40
CA ALA A 48 -13.57 21.99 36.00
C ALA A 48 -13.85 20.94 34.90
N ASP A 49 -13.76 19.68 35.27
CA ASP A 49 -14.13 18.59 34.37
C ASP A 49 -15.58 18.81 33.92
N VAL A 50 -15.80 18.78 32.61
CA VAL A 50 -17.14 18.93 32.04
C VAL A 50 -17.67 17.52 31.79
N ARG A 51 -18.80 17.18 32.41
CA ARG A 51 -19.49 15.92 32.13
C ARG A 51 -20.39 16.08 30.92
N VAL A 52 -20.41 15.10 30.01
CA VAL A 52 -21.25 15.14 28.83
C VAL A 52 -22.72 15.24 29.23
N SER A 53 -23.14 14.59 30.34
CA SER A 53 -24.53 14.65 30.85
C SER A 53 -24.98 16.05 31.27
N GLN A 54 -24.07 16.99 31.53
CA GLN A 54 -24.43 18.40 31.80
C GLN A 54 -25.03 19.11 30.57
N PHE A 55 -24.73 18.61 29.38
CA PHE A 55 -25.35 19.07 28.13
C PHE A 55 -26.67 18.34 27.83
N GLY A 56 -26.88 17.18 28.43
CA GLY A 56 -28.04 16.34 28.28
C GLY A 56 -27.68 14.89 27.93
N TYR A 57 -28.69 14.05 27.93
CA TYR A 57 -28.62 12.65 27.52
C TYR A 57 -29.92 12.24 26.84
N ASP A 58 -29.81 11.53 25.73
CA ASP A 58 -30.92 10.91 25.03
C ASP A 58 -30.55 9.48 24.67
N ALA A 59 -31.38 8.53 25.09
CA ALA A 59 -31.09 7.10 24.89
C ALA A 59 -31.14 6.67 23.40
N GLU A 60 -31.79 7.47 22.54
CA GLU A 60 -31.89 7.20 21.10
C GLU A 60 -30.86 7.96 20.27
N ASP A 61 -30.48 9.20 20.70
CA ASP A 61 -29.51 10.03 19.98
C ASP A 61 -28.95 11.16 20.84
N SER A 62 -27.80 10.93 21.43
CA SER A 62 -27.07 11.92 22.22
C SER A 62 -26.10 12.79 21.41
N THR A 63 -26.11 12.72 20.07
CA THR A 63 -25.10 13.38 19.21
C THR A 63 -24.94 14.86 19.54
N ARG A 64 -26.04 15.62 19.61
CA ARG A 64 -26.01 17.06 19.87
C ARG A 64 -25.39 17.41 21.22
N PHE A 65 -25.62 16.59 22.24
CA PHE A 65 -25.10 16.83 23.60
C PHE A 65 -23.61 16.52 23.67
N ILE A 66 -23.20 15.40 23.04
CA ILE A 66 -21.78 15.02 22.97
C ILE A 66 -21.00 16.04 22.17
N GLN A 67 -21.50 16.42 20.98
CA GLN A 67 -20.80 17.40 20.14
C GLN A 67 -20.73 18.77 20.81
N ALA A 68 -21.80 19.21 21.53
CA ALA A 68 -21.78 20.44 22.29
C ALA A 68 -20.73 20.41 23.44
N ALA A 69 -20.56 19.26 24.12
CA ALA A 69 -19.49 19.08 25.09
C ALA A 69 -18.09 19.17 24.43
N LEU A 70 -17.91 18.52 23.27
CA LEU A 70 -16.66 18.60 22.49
C LEU A 70 -16.36 20.03 22.00
N ASP A 71 -17.39 20.79 21.66
CA ASP A 71 -17.29 22.16 21.16
C ASP A 71 -17.23 23.23 22.27
N SER A 72 -17.40 22.84 23.53
CA SER A 72 -17.48 23.77 24.68
C SER A 72 -16.17 24.50 24.99
N GLY A 73 -15.04 24.05 24.42
CA GLY A 73 -13.71 24.57 24.77
C GLY A 73 -13.15 24.00 26.08
N ALA A 74 -13.87 23.13 26.75
CA ALA A 74 -13.38 22.45 27.97
C ALA A 74 -12.17 21.58 27.66
N LYS A 75 -11.17 21.62 28.56
CA LYS A 75 -9.94 20.81 28.39
C LYS A 75 -10.15 19.35 28.79
N ARG A 76 -11.08 19.06 29.70
CA ARG A 76 -11.40 17.70 30.17
C ARG A 76 -12.88 17.45 30.04
N ILE A 77 -13.25 16.45 29.25
CA ILE A 77 -14.62 16.08 28.91
C ILE A 77 -14.84 14.64 29.35
N VAL A 78 -15.72 14.46 30.31
CA VAL A 78 -15.99 13.16 30.91
C VAL A 78 -17.27 12.56 30.33
N PHE A 79 -17.12 11.45 29.62
CA PHE A 79 -18.23 10.58 29.26
C PHE A 79 -18.62 9.79 30.50
N ASP A 80 -19.54 10.32 31.23
CA ASP A 80 -20.02 9.76 32.49
C ASP A 80 -21.05 8.67 32.26
N ARG A 81 -21.19 7.78 33.24
CA ARG A 81 -22.11 6.64 33.16
C ARG A 81 -23.56 7.10 33.15
N GLN A 82 -24.30 6.59 32.16
CA GLN A 82 -25.74 6.78 32.02
C GLN A 82 -26.51 5.46 32.18
N LYS A 83 -27.84 5.49 32.04
CA LYS A 83 -28.70 4.28 32.08
C LYS A 83 -28.41 3.31 30.92
N GLY A 84 -27.79 3.79 29.85
CA GLY A 84 -27.41 3.04 28.64
C GLY A 84 -26.19 3.65 27.97
N PRO A 85 -25.80 3.15 26.79
CA PRO A 85 -24.69 3.70 26.03
C PRO A 85 -24.99 5.13 25.55
N TRP A 86 -23.94 5.89 25.25
CA TRP A 86 -24.02 7.15 24.54
C TRP A 86 -24.21 6.87 23.04
N ILE A 87 -25.46 6.88 22.56
CA ILE A 87 -25.79 6.64 21.14
C ILE A 87 -25.57 7.92 20.33
N THR A 88 -24.84 7.80 19.21
CA THR A 88 -24.43 8.97 18.45
C THR A 88 -24.31 8.73 16.93
N LEU A 89 -24.37 9.82 16.18
CA LEU A 89 -23.90 9.99 14.80
C LEU A 89 -22.40 10.27 14.82
N PRO A 90 -21.71 10.47 13.65
CA PRO A 90 -20.30 10.82 13.60
C PRO A 90 -19.95 12.05 14.44
N LEU A 91 -18.85 11.95 15.21
CA LEU A 91 -18.34 13.00 16.10
C LEU A 91 -16.97 13.52 15.67
N LEU A 92 -16.70 14.79 15.97
CA LEU A 92 -15.45 15.48 15.72
C LEU A 92 -14.85 16.01 17.03
N ALA A 93 -13.69 15.50 17.42
CA ALA A 93 -12.94 16.05 18.57
C ALA A 93 -12.18 17.32 18.19
N ARG A 94 -11.76 18.11 19.19
CA ARG A 94 -11.01 19.34 19.05
C ARG A 94 -9.60 19.22 19.64
N SER A 95 -8.72 20.15 19.31
CA SER A 95 -7.38 20.23 19.90
C SER A 95 -7.45 20.57 21.39
N ASN A 96 -6.42 20.16 22.12
CA ASN A 96 -6.21 20.47 23.55
C ASN A 96 -7.32 19.90 24.46
N GLN A 97 -7.77 18.67 24.17
CA GLN A 97 -8.83 17.99 24.92
C GLN A 97 -8.37 16.65 25.49
N GLU A 98 -8.83 16.36 26.71
CA GLU A 98 -8.79 15.04 27.29
C GLU A 98 -10.22 14.48 27.33
N LEU A 99 -10.50 13.45 26.55
CA LEU A 99 -11.77 12.75 26.48
C LEU A 99 -11.69 11.53 27.40
N ILE A 100 -12.40 11.57 28.51
CA ILE A 100 -12.32 10.60 29.60
C ILE A 100 -13.60 9.78 29.62
N PHE A 101 -13.48 8.48 29.47
CA PHE A 101 -14.60 7.53 29.63
C PHE A 101 -14.57 6.93 31.03
N GLU A 102 -15.63 7.06 31.80
CA GLU A 102 -15.77 6.32 33.05
C GLU A 102 -15.76 4.80 32.78
N ASP A 103 -15.39 4.01 33.76
CA ASP A 103 -15.15 2.57 33.60
C ASP A 103 -16.32 1.84 32.92
N GLY A 104 -16.07 1.25 31.77
CA GLY A 104 -17.05 0.54 30.94
C GLY A 104 -18.11 1.41 30.25
N VAL A 105 -17.93 2.72 30.19
CA VAL A 105 -18.81 3.60 29.42
C VAL A 105 -18.63 3.35 27.93
N GLU A 106 -19.76 3.22 27.24
CA GLU A 106 -19.80 2.92 25.81
C GLU A 106 -20.34 4.10 24.99
N LEU A 107 -19.59 4.49 23.96
CA LEU A 107 -20.01 5.36 22.86
C LEU A 107 -20.41 4.46 21.70
N GLN A 108 -21.68 4.47 21.31
CA GLN A 108 -22.24 3.53 20.34
C GLN A 108 -22.78 4.27 19.11
N ALA A 109 -22.43 3.75 17.92
CA ALA A 109 -23.00 4.25 16.67
C ALA A 109 -24.52 4.06 16.65
N LYS A 110 -25.26 5.09 16.25
CA LYS A 110 -26.72 5.02 16.10
C LYS A 110 -27.08 3.99 15.02
N ARG A 111 -27.90 3.01 15.38
CA ARG A 111 -28.37 1.98 14.45
C ARG A 111 -29.28 2.62 13.38
N GLY A 112 -29.15 2.18 12.14
CA GLY A 112 -29.88 2.77 11.00
C GLY A 112 -29.21 4.05 10.44
N ALA A 113 -28.19 4.58 11.11
CA ALA A 113 -27.37 5.69 10.62
C ALA A 113 -26.06 5.19 9.96
N PHE A 114 -25.08 6.04 9.73
CA PHE A 114 -23.79 5.68 9.10
C PHE A 114 -23.99 5.13 7.67
N MET A 115 -24.89 5.75 6.92
CA MET A 115 -25.21 5.37 5.54
C MET A 115 -24.12 5.77 4.55
N GLY A 116 -23.28 6.75 4.89
CA GLY A 116 -22.12 7.13 4.08
C GLY A 116 -21.07 6.02 4.02
N ILE A 117 -20.35 5.94 2.92
CA ILE A 117 -19.27 4.94 2.76
C ILE A 117 -18.02 5.24 3.59
N ARG A 118 -17.93 6.45 4.14
CA ARG A 118 -16.82 6.96 4.97
C ARG A 118 -17.32 7.64 6.25
N ASP A 119 -18.33 7.08 6.90
CA ASP A 119 -18.81 7.58 8.17
C ASP A 119 -18.01 6.96 9.31
N TYR A 120 -17.32 7.79 10.07
CA TYR A 120 -16.46 7.40 11.20
C TYR A 120 -17.17 7.72 12.52
N LEU A 121 -17.05 6.85 13.54
CA LEU A 121 -17.72 7.09 14.80
C LEU A 121 -17.11 8.29 15.55
N LEU A 122 -15.78 8.28 15.72
CA LEU A 122 -15.05 9.41 16.31
C LEU A 122 -13.87 9.79 15.41
N THR A 123 -13.77 11.06 15.07
CA THR A 123 -12.70 11.61 14.23
C THR A 123 -11.88 12.64 14.99
N LEU A 124 -10.57 12.43 14.98
CA LEU A 124 -9.53 13.40 15.29
C LEU A 124 -8.84 13.74 13.97
N ALA A 125 -9.06 14.94 13.44
CA ALA A 125 -8.46 15.37 12.17
C ALA A 125 -7.87 16.76 12.29
N ASN A 126 -6.59 16.90 11.91
CA ASN A 126 -5.84 18.17 12.00
C ASN A 126 -5.87 18.76 13.43
N VAL A 127 -5.80 17.90 14.44
CA VAL A 127 -5.83 18.30 15.86
C VAL A 127 -4.53 17.94 16.54
N THR A 128 -4.22 18.68 17.61
CA THR A 128 -3.03 18.48 18.43
C THR A 128 -3.38 18.42 19.91
N ASN A 129 -2.52 17.73 20.69
CA ASN A 129 -2.64 17.62 22.14
C ASN A 129 -4.01 17.07 22.56
N VAL A 130 -4.31 15.84 22.14
CA VAL A 130 -5.57 15.16 22.49
C VAL A 130 -5.28 13.85 23.20
N THR A 131 -5.98 13.62 24.31
CA THR A 131 -5.99 12.34 25.01
C THR A 131 -7.38 11.72 24.94
N LEU A 132 -7.45 10.46 24.50
CA LEU A 132 -8.65 9.63 24.57
C LEU A 132 -8.39 8.51 25.58
N ARG A 133 -9.07 8.51 26.70
CA ARG A 133 -8.75 7.63 27.82
C ARG A 133 -9.99 6.98 28.45
N GLY A 134 -9.92 5.66 28.68
CA GLY A 134 -10.86 4.94 29.52
C GLY A 134 -10.34 4.79 30.94
N LEU A 135 -11.18 4.97 31.93
CA LEU A 135 -10.86 4.73 33.35
C LEU A 135 -11.15 3.28 33.75
N GLY A 136 -10.59 2.87 34.88
CA GLY A 136 -10.89 1.61 35.55
C GLY A 136 -10.45 0.36 34.77
N LYS A 137 -11.10 -0.76 35.11
CA LYS A 137 -10.72 -2.09 34.59
C LYS A 137 -11.21 -2.35 33.17
N PHE A 138 -12.40 -1.86 32.85
CA PHE A 138 -13.05 -2.14 31.55
C PHE A 138 -12.79 -1.06 30.52
N GLY A 139 -12.23 0.09 30.94
CA GLY A 139 -11.91 1.21 30.04
C GLY A 139 -13.13 1.84 29.39
N GLY A 140 -12.90 2.58 28.28
CA GLY A 140 -13.95 3.11 27.44
C GLY A 140 -14.19 2.22 26.20
N VAL A 141 -15.39 2.26 25.65
CA VAL A 141 -15.76 1.44 24.48
C VAL A 141 -16.30 2.32 23.35
N LEU A 142 -15.76 2.16 22.15
CA LEU A 142 -16.35 2.65 20.91
C LEU A 142 -16.91 1.46 20.13
N ARG A 143 -18.24 1.40 19.99
CA ARG A 143 -18.92 0.28 19.32
C ARG A 143 -19.68 0.73 18.08
N MET A 144 -19.55 -0.07 17.03
CA MET A 144 -20.33 0.08 15.80
C MET A 144 -21.14 -1.19 15.48
N HIS A 145 -21.73 -1.28 14.30
CA HIS A 145 -22.66 -2.37 13.94
C HIS A 145 -22.20 -3.10 12.67
N LYS A 146 -21.02 -3.72 12.71
CA LYS A 146 -20.38 -4.44 11.59
C LYS A 146 -21.35 -5.28 10.77
N LYS A 147 -22.20 -6.09 11.43
CA LYS A 147 -23.11 -7.01 10.76
C LYS A 147 -24.21 -6.30 9.98
N ASP A 148 -24.66 -5.14 10.46
CA ASP A 148 -25.69 -4.35 9.80
C ASP A 148 -25.12 -3.69 8.53
N TYR A 149 -23.91 -3.15 8.59
CA TYR A 149 -23.26 -2.45 7.48
C TYR A 149 -22.94 -3.32 6.25
N GLN A 150 -23.08 -4.64 6.38
CA GLN A 150 -22.85 -5.61 5.29
C GLN A 150 -24.14 -5.95 4.53
N LYS A 151 -25.28 -5.40 4.91
CA LYS A 151 -26.61 -5.70 4.35
C LYS A 151 -27.29 -4.42 3.86
N PRO A 152 -28.19 -4.52 2.89
CA PRO A 152 -29.10 -3.42 2.58
C PRO A 152 -29.86 -2.96 3.84
N PRO A 153 -30.16 -1.67 3.97
CA PRO A 153 -29.98 -0.60 2.98
C PRO A 153 -28.56 0.01 2.93
N TYR A 154 -27.62 -0.43 3.76
CA TYR A 154 -26.27 0.14 3.80
C TYR A 154 -25.52 -0.06 2.47
N PRO A 155 -24.95 1.01 1.87
CA PRO A 155 -24.02 0.87 0.77
C PRO A 155 -22.81 0.04 1.20
N ARG A 156 -22.35 -0.83 0.32
CA ARG A 156 -21.15 -1.64 0.60
C ARG A 156 -19.94 -0.73 0.80
N SER A 157 -19.25 -0.90 1.93
CA SER A 157 -18.06 -0.12 2.28
C SER A 157 -17.16 -0.91 3.21
N GLN A 158 -15.88 -0.55 3.20
CA GLN A 158 -14.84 -1.02 4.12
C GLN A 158 -14.21 0.14 4.92
N TRP A 159 -14.79 1.34 4.86
CA TRP A 159 -14.21 2.57 5.42
C TRP A 159 -15.08 3.22 6.50
N ARG A 160 -15.87 2.45 7.26
CA ARG A 160 -16.59 2.93 8.45
C ARG A 160 -15.77 2.58 9.69
N PHE A 161 -14.83 3.48 10.06
CA PHE A 161 -13.88 3.24 11.16
C PHE A 161 -14.48 3.63 12.52
N ALA A 162 -14.05 2.94 13.60
CA ALA A 162 -14.45 3.35 14.93
C ALA A 162 -13.68 4.59 15.40
N LEU A 163 -12.35 4.64 15.18
CA LEU A 163 -11.52 5.82 15.47
C LEU A 163 -10.68 6.19 14.25
N ARG A 164 -10.77 7.44 13.83
CA ARG A 164 -9.92 8.03 12.80
C ARG A 164 -8.99 9.06 13.39
N LEU A 165 -7.68 8.80 13.29
CA LEU A 165 -6.59 9.73 13.56
C LEU A 165 -6.01 10.19 12.22
N HIS A 166 -6.21 11.47 11.84
CA HIS A 166 -5.87 11.97 10.52
C HIS A 166 -5.09 13.27 10.63
N SER A 167 -3.80 13.24 10.26
CA SER A 167 -2.88 14.38 10.42
C SER A 167 -2.93 14.96 11.83
N VAL A 168 -2.82 14.08 12.83
CA VAL A 168 -2.84 14.47 14.25
C VAL A 168 -1.43 14.64 14.80
N GLN A 169 -1.30 15.41 15.88
CA GLN A 169 -0.04 15.59 16.58
C GLN A 169 -0.22 15.51 18.10
N ASP A 170 0.73 14.85 18.79
CA ASP A 170 0.75 14.72 20.25
C ASP A 170 -0.58 14.10 20.79
N VAL A 171 -0.90 12.89 20.33
CA VAL A 171 -2.14 12.18 20.68
C VAL A 171 -1.84 10.94 21.52
N LEU A 172 -2.58 10.80 22.62
CA LEU A 172 -2.61 9.59 23.44
C LEU A 172 -3.98 8.91 23.37
N VAL A 173 -3.99 7.62 23.02
CA VAL A 173 -5.18 6.75 23.13
C VAL A 173 -4.84 5.63 24.09
N GLU A 174 -5.55 5.54 25.23
CA GLU A 174 -5.25 4.51 26.22
C GLU A 174 -6.49 3.90 26.87
N ASN A 175 -6.38 2.61 27.18
CA ASN A 175 -7.41 1.84 27.87
C ASN A 175 -8.80 1.93 27.19
N MET A 176 -8.82 1.76 25.85
CA MET A 176 -10.02 1.84 25.03
C MET A 176 -10.25 0.54 24.26
N SER A 177 -11.52 0.24 23.99
CA SER A 177 -11.94 -0.86 23.12
C SER A 177 -12.67 -0.35 21.87
N PHE A 178 -12.31 -0.86 20.69
CA PHE A 178 -12.87 -0.50 19.37
C PHE A 178 -13.50 -1.75 18.76
N ILE A 179 -14.84 -1.81 18.78
CA ILE A 179 -15.57 -3.06 18.60
C ILE A 179 -16.53 -2.98 17.41
N SER A 180 -16.48 -4.01 16.55
CA SER A 180 -17.46 -4.28 15.48
C SER A 180 -17.64 -3.08 14.52
N SER A 181 -16.54 -2.43 14.13
CA SER A 181 -16.56 -1.37 13.11
C SER A 181 -16.92 -1.93 11.73
N GLY A 182 -17.45 -1.07 10.85
CA GLY A 182 -17.69 -1.40 9.45
C GLY A 182 -16.45 -1.24 8.55
N GLY A 183 -15.31 -1.04 9.15
CA GLY A 183 -13.98 -0.89 8.54
C GLY A 183 -12.90 -1.29 9.54
N ASP A 184 -12.00 -0.38 9.82
CA ASP A 184 -10.91 -0.57 10.78
C ASP A 184 -11.37 -0.18 12.20
N GLY A 185 -10.78 -0.79 13.22
CA GLY A 185 -10.94 -0.34 14.61
C GLY A 185 -10.31 1.05 14.79
N ILE A 186 -9.05 1.18 14.40
CA ILE A 186 -8.29 2.44 14.41
C ILE A 186 -7.63 2.65 13.05
N ILE A 187 -7.61 3.88 12.54
CA ILE A 187 -6.77 4.27 11.42
C ILE A 187 -5.89 5.47 11.78
N VAL A 188 -4.59 5.38 11.49
CA VAL A 188 -3.60 6.46 11.59
C VAL A 188 -3.19 6.87 10.20
N SER A 189 -3.54 8.07 9.75
CA SER A 189 -3.43 8.46 8.34
C SER A 189 -3.14 9.95 8.13
N GLU A 190 -2.94 10.28 6.86
CA GLU A 190 -2.87 11.63 6.29
C GLU A 190 -3.53 11.63 4.90
N PRO A 191 -3.69 12.78 4.20
CA PRO A 191 -4.15 12.81 2.82
C PRO A 191 -3.25 12.00 1.88
N ASP A 192 -3.84 11.34 0.88
CA ASP A 192 -3.10 10.49 -0.08
C ASP A 192 -2.14 11.29 -0.97
N GLU A 193 -2.43 12.57 -1.20
CA GLU A 193 -1.60 13.51 -1.95
C GLU A 193 -0.35 13.98 -1.17
N GLY A 194 -0.25 13.58 0.08
CA GLY A 194 0.73 14.04 1.03
C GLY A 194 0.22 15.20 1.89
N GLY A 195 0.87 15.39 3.01
CA GLY A 195 0.50 16.41 4.00
C GLY A 195 1.36 16.27 5.25
N ALA A 196 0.84 16.69 6.38
CA ALA A 196 1.48 16.42 7.65
C ALA A 196 1.14 14.99 8.09
N PRO A 197 2.12 14.08 8.23
CA PRO A 197 1.87 12.76 8.80
C PRO A 197 1.36 12.90 10.24
N SER A 198 0.63 11.89 10.70
CA SER A 198 0.30 11.81 12.13
C SER A 198 1.60 11.64 12.94
N ARG A 199 1.83 12.52 13.92
CA ARG A 199 3.09 12.58 14.67
C ARG A 199 2.91 12.44 16.16
N ASN A 200 3.89 11.81 16.83
CA ASN A 200 3.92 11.65 18.28
C ASN A 200 2.62 11.04 18.81
N VAL A 201 2.22 9.92 18.21
CA VAL A 201 0.99 9.22 18.59
C VAL A 201 1.35 8.02 19.47
N THR A 202 0.70 7.90 20.62
CA THR A 202 0.79 6.73 21.49
C THR A 202 -0.57 6.07 21.61
N ILE A 203 -0.65 4.78 21.32
CA ILE A 203 -1.84 3.93 21.51
C ILE A 203 -1.45 2.81 22.44
N ARG A 204 -2.05 2.73 23.63
CA ARG A 204 -1.64 1.72 24.60
C ARG A 204 -2.82 1.12 25.39
N ASN A 205 -2.63 -0.14 25.78
CA ASN A 205 -3.63 -0.89 26.58
C ASN A 205 -5.01 -0.92 25.90
N CYS A 206 -5.04 -0.99 24.55
CA CYS A 206 -6.27 -0.94 23.75
C CYS A 206 -6.63 -2.31 23.18
N VAL A 207 -7.91 -2.49 22.88
CA VAL A 207 -8.43 -3.70 22.23
C VAL A 207 -9.20 -3.32 20.97
N CYS A 208 -8.84 -3.94 19.84
CA CYS A 208 -9.64 -3.91 18.60
C CYS A 208 -10.22 -5.31 18.39
N ASP A 209 -11.54 -5.45 18.37
CA ASP A 209 -12.21 -6.75 18.32
C ASP A 209 -13.33 -6.77 17.29
N ASP A 210 -13.41 -7.84 16.51
CA ASP A 210 -14.49 -8.09 15.54
C ASP A 210 -14.66 -6.96 14.49
N ASN A 211 -13.59 -6.31 14.06
CA ASN A 211 -13.66 -5.26 13.05
C ASN A 211 -13.76 -5.87 11.63
N HIS A 212 -14.26 -5.07 10.66
CA HIS A 212 -14.59 -5.60 9.34
C HIS A 212 -13.37 -5.76 8.43
N ARG A 213 -12.39 -4.85 8.51
CA ARG A 213 -11.24 -4.82 7.60
C ARG A 213 -9.92 -5.02 8.34
N GLN A 214 -9.64 -4.20 9.36
CA GLN A 214 -8.39 -4.23 10.14
C GLN A 214 -8.68 -4.02 11.63
N GLY A 215 -7.79 -4.52 12.49
CA GLY A 215 -7.74 -4.07 13.88
C GLY A 215 -7.22 -2.64 13.94
N ILE A 216 -6.03 -2.41 13.39
CA ILE A 216 -5.43 -1.09 13.21
C ILE A 216 -4.79 -0.98 11.81
N SER A 217 -5.01 0.16 11.13
CA SER A 217 -4.29 0.56 9.92
C SER A 217 -3.35 1.72 10.20
N VAL A 218 -2.13 1.66 9.66
CA VAL A 218 -1.16 2.75 9.66
C VAL A 218 -0.82 3.09 8.21
N ILE A 219 -1.29 4.24 7.76
CA ILE A 219 -1.07 4.74 6.39
C ILE A 219 0.15 5.65 6.37
N SER A 220 0.26 6.56 7.35
CA SER A 220 1.38 7.48 7.48
C SER A 220 1.55 7.91 8.93
N ALA A 221 2.76 7.77 9.45
CA ALA A 221 3.09 8.16 10.83
C ALA A 221 4.58 8.44 11.00
N GLU A 222 4.86 9.37 11.92
CA GLU A 222 6.18 9.67 12.45
C GLU A 222 6.13 9.65 13.98
N ASN A 223 6.99 8.84 14.63
CA ASN A 223 6.96 8.60 16.08
C ASN A 223 5.60 8.03 16.56
N LEU A 224 5.22 6.88 16.02
CA LEU A 224 4.05 6.13 16.48
C LEU A 224 4.50 5.01 17.43
N LEU A 225 3.96 4.99 18.64
CA LEU A 225 4.09 3.88 19.58
C LEU A 225 2.73 3.22 19.82
N VAL A 226 2.65 1.92 19.50
CA VAL A 226 1.51 1.07 19.83
C VAL A 226 1.99 0.00 20.81
N GLU A 227 1.50 0.01 22.05
CA GLU A 227 2.00 -0.90 23.08
C GLU A 227 0.91 -1.57 23.92
N ASN A 228 1.14 -2.82 24.29
CA ASN A 228 0.24 -3.62 25.13
C ASN A 228 -1.19 -3.70 24.55
N CYS A 229 -1.33 -3.73 23.22
CA CYS A 229 -2.63 -3.75 22.54
C CYS A 229 -2.98 -5.15 22.02
N VAL A 230 -4.29 -5.40 21.87
CA VAL A 230 -4.82 -6.65 21.32
C VAL A 230 -5.68 -6.36 20.09
N PHE A 231 -5.37 -7.03 18.98
CA PHE A 231 -6.07 -6.92 17.69
C PHE A 231 -6.59 -8.29 17.28
N LYS A 232 -7.90 -8.52 17.38
CA LYS A 232 -8.44 -9.89 17.26
C LYS A 232 -9.73 -9.97 16.48
N ASN A 233 -10.01 -11.18 15.95
CA ASN A 233 -11.26 -11.57 15.29
C ASN A 233 -11.67 -10.69 14.11
N THR A 234 -10.70 -10.03 13.45
CA THR A 234 -10.97 -9.21 12.27
C THR A 234 -11.39 -10.11 11.11
N SER A 235 -12.54 -9.80 10.47
CA SER A 235 -13.06 -10.58 9.37
C SER A 235 -14.07 -9.80 8.54
N GLY A 236 -14.04 -9.96 7.21
CA GLY A 236 -14.99 -9.28 6.31
C GLY A 236 -14.35 -8.98 4.96
N THR A 237 -13.79 -7.81 4.78
CA THR A 237 -13.07 -7.42 3.55
C THR A 237 -11.55 -7.57 3.74
N PRO A 238 -10.82 -8.22 2.81
CA PRO A 238 -9.36 -8.26 2.85
C PRO A 238 -8.72 -6.87 2.98
N PRO A 239 -7.56 -6.80 3.64
CA PRO A 239 -6.70 -7.89 4.10
C PRO A 239 -7.13 -8.62 5.38
N GLN A 240 -8.12 -8.15 6.14
CA GLN A 240 -8.65 -8.77 7.37
C GLN A 240 -7.55 -8.98 8.42
N ALA A 241 -6.61 -8.05 8.50
CA ALA A 241 -5.44 -8.15 9.35
C ALA A 241 -5.69 -7.65 10.78
N GLY A 242 -4.89 -8.13 11.73
CA GLY A 242 -4.81 -7.54 13.06
C GLY A 242 -4.16 -6.17 13.01
N VAL A 243 -2.95 -6.11 12.46
CA VAL A 243 -2.18 -4.89 12.17
C VAL A 243 -1.88 -4.86 10.68
N ASP A 244 -2.16 -3.72 10.03
CA ASP A 244 -1.87 -3.47 8.64
C ASP A 244 -1.18 -2.11 8.46
N ILE A 245 0.06 -2.13 7.97
CA ILE A 245 0.84 -0.94 7.66
C ILE A 245 0.89 -0.82 6.13
N GLU A 246 0.04 0.05 5.57
CA GLU A 246 -0.21 0.12 4.13
C GLU A 246 -0.25 1.57 3.62
N PRO A 247 0.91 2.21 3.35
CA PRO A 247 0.95 3.51 2.67
C PRO A 247 0.24 3.46 1.31
N ASN A 248 -0.51 4.52 0.98
CA ASN A 248 -1.24 4.65 -0.28
C ASN A 248 -0.43 5.38 -1.37
N SER A 249 0.63 6.09 -0.99
CA SER A 249 1.40 6.98 -1.85
C SER A 249 2.86 7.05 -1.41
N ASN A 250 3.77 7.37 -2.32
CA ASN A 250 5.22 7.47 -2.07
C ASN A 250 5.64 8.69 -1.24
N VAL A 251 4.73 9.65 -1.00
CA VAL A 251 4.99 10.81 -0.15
C VAL A 251 4.66 10.56 1.32
N GLN A 252 4.15 9.39 1.67
CA GLN A 252 3.76 9.04 3.03
C GLN A 252 4.93 8.49 3.86
N TYR A 253 4.82 8.59 5.18
CA TYR A 253 5.90 8.36 6.13
C TYR A 253 5.64 7.09 6.95
N LEU A 254 6.68 6.30 7.15
CA LEU A 254 6.72 5.22 8.13
C LEU A 254 8.02 5.34 8.94
N VAL A 255 8.13 6.40 9.74
CA VAL A 255 9.36 6.75 10.46
C VAL A 255 9.15 6.55 11.96
N ASN A 256 9.99 5.73 12.57
CA ASN A 256 9.92 5.37 13.98
C ASN A 256 8.52 4.87 14.40
N VAL A 257 8.03 3.84 13.68
CA VAL A 257 6.77 3.15 13.96
C VAL A 257 7.06 1.90 14.79
N VAL A 258 6.61 1.87 16.03
CA VAL A 258 6.92 0.80 16.99
C VAL A 258 5.63 0.14 17.50
N PHE A 259 5.54 -1.17 17.33
CA PHE A 259 4.56 -2.02 17.99
C PHE A 259 5.28 -2.83 19.07
N ARG A 260 4.90 -2.68 20.34
CA ARG A 260 5.54 -3.35 21.47
C ARG A 260 4.54 -4.13 22.31
N ASN A 261 4.89 -5.36 22.67
CA ASN A 261 4.06 -6.23 23.52
C ASN A 261 2.62 -6.41 22.99
N CYS A 262 2.40 -6.28 21.66
CA CYS A 262 1.08 -6.39 21.07
C CYS A 262 0.72 -7.84 20.74
N VAL A 263 -0.56 -8.14 20.78
CA VAL A 263 -1.08 -9.46 20.44
C VAL A 263 -2.07 -9.35 19.28
N THR A 264 -1.87 -10.15 18.24
CA THR A 264 -2.89 -10.39 17.22
C THR A 264 -3.45 -11.80 17.37
N SER A 265 -4.76 -11.99 17.17
CA SER A 265 -5.35 -13.30 17.39
C SER A 265 -6.60 -13.56 16.57
N GLY A 266 -6.62 -14.72 15.91
CA GLY A 266 -7.82 -15.22 15.23
C GLY A 266 -8.31 -14.36 14.06
N ASN A 267 -7.48 -13.50 13.50
CA ASN A 267 -7.81 -12.69 12.35
C ASN A 267 -7.91 -13.55 11.09
N ALA A 268 -8.88 -13.27 10.23
CA ALA A 268 -9.09 -14.03 9.01
C ALA A 268 -8.00 -13.79 7.94
N GLY A 269 -7.25 -12.71 8.10
CA GLY A 269 -6.05 -12.36 7.32
C GLY A 269 -4.77 -12.50 8.12
N LYS A 270 -3.83 -11.56 7.94
CA LYS A 270 -2.52 -11.61 8.59
C LYS A 270 -2.59 -11.06 10.01
N GLY A 271 -1.66 -11.50 10.85
CA GLY A 271 -1.48 -10.95 12.20
C GLY A 271 -0.80 -9.58 12.12
N LEU A 272 0.45 -9.57 11.68
CA LEU A 272 1.32 -8.39 11.57
C LEU A 272 1.72 -8.21 10.10
N GLU A 273 1.08 -7.29 9.40
CA GLU A 273 1.26 -7.07 7.95
C GLU A 273 1.84 -5.70 7.63
N LEU A 274 2.80 -5.70 6.67
CA LEU A 274 3.26 -4.51 5.98
C LEU A 274 3.07 -4.69 4.48
N TYR A 275 2.52 -3.66 3.83
CA TYR A 275 2.30 -3.60 2.40
C TYR A 275 2.89 -2.30 1.83
N LEU A 276 4.19 -2.34 1.45
CA LEU A 276 4.99 -1.16 1.12
C LEU A 276 5.03 -0.84 -0.38
N GLN A 277 4.16 -1.44 -1.17
CA GLN A 277 4.18 -1.37 -2.65
C GLN A 277 3.97 0.03 -3.24
N LYS A 278 3.53 0.99 -2.45
CA LYS A 278 3.31 2.37 -2.91
C LYS A 278 4.48 3.29 -2.60
N LEU A 279 5.39 2.84 -1.75
CA LEU A 279 6.62 3.56 -1.47
C LEU A 279 7.66 3.30 -2.57
N ASP A 280 8.55 4.26 -2.77
CA ASP A 280 9.66 4.17 -3.73
C ASP A 280 10.96 4.78 -3.18
N SER A 281 11.99 4.91 -4.00
CA SER A 281 13.29 5.48 -3.60
C SER A 281 13.24 6.95 -3.18
N THR A 282 12.16 7.67 -3.46
CA THR A 282 11.94 9.06 -3.05
C THR A 282 11.23 9.17 -1.70
N SER A 283 10.65 8.05 -1.23
CA SER A 283 10.00 7.99 0.09
C SER A 283 11.02 8.13 1.21
N PRO A 284 10.65 8.73 2.35
CA PRO A 284 11.47 8.69 3.55
C PRO A 284 11.85 7.24 3.92
N PRO A 285 13.06 6.99 4.43
CA PRO A 285 13.47 5.66 4.84
C PRO A 285 12.51 5.05 5.85
N VAL A 286 12.05 3.83 5.56
CA VAL A 286 11.12 3.09 6.43
C VAL A 286 11.83 2.70 7.74
N SER A 287 11.17 2.91 8.87
CA SER A 287 11.62 2.46 10.19
C SER A 287 10.45 1.87 10.95
N VAL A 288 10.29 0.55 10.91
CA VAL A 288 9.19 -0.17 11.57
C VAL A 288 9.75 -1.29 12.44
N LEU A 289 9.33 -1.33 13.71
CA LEU A 289 9.73 -2.33 14.68
C LEU A 289 8.51 -3.00 15.32
N PHE A 290 8.46 -4.32 15.25
CA PHE A 290 7.62 -5.17 16.10
C PHE A 290 8.48 -5.78 17.21
N ASP A 291 8.30 -5.36 18.45
CA ASP A 291 9.11 -5.77 19.60
C ASP A 291 8.26 -6.58 20.58
N ASN A 292 8.66 -7.82 20.84
CA ASN A 292 7.96 -8.75 21.74
C ASN A 292 6.47 -8.93 21.41
N CYS A 293 6.11 -8.91 20.11
CA CYS A 293 4.73 -9.10 19.67
C CYS A 293 4.38 -10.58 19.49
N ARG A 294 3.09 -10.90 19.58
CA ARG A 294 2.59 -12.27 19.43
C ARG A 294 1.46 -12.32 18.40
N SER A 295 1.55 -13.23 17.43
CA SER A 295 0.46 -13.57 16.51
C SER A 295 -0.02 -14.99 16.81
N ILE A 296 -1.31 -15.17 17.06
CA ILE A 296 -1.88 -16.44 17.53
C ILE A 296 -3.08 -16.86 16.68
N GLY A 297 -2.91 -17.88 15.86
CA GLY A 297 -4.03 -18.45 15.07
C GLY A 297 -4.56 -17.55 13.95
N ASP A 298 -3.83 -16.51 13.56
CA ASP A 298 -4.10 -15.70 12.39
C ASP A 298 -3.90 -16.51 11.10
N TYR A 299 -4.39 -16.02 9.95
CA TYR A 299 -4.19 -16.75 8.70
C TYR A 299 -2.71 -16.85 8.33
N THR A 300 -1.98 -15.75 8.33
CA THR A 300 -0.51 -15.69 8.26
C THR A 300 -0.03 -14.82 9.43
N SER A 301 0.99 -15.28 10.17
CA SER A 301 1.36 -14.56 11.39
C SER A 301 2.06 -13.25 11.11
N ALA A 302 3.11 -13.25 10.28
CA ALA A 302 3.82 -12.02 9.89
C ALA A 302 4.03 -12.00 8.37
N ALA A 303 3.76 -10.85 7.74
CA ALA A 303 3.89 -10.66 6.31
C ALA A 303 4.52 -9.32 5.96
N VAL A 304 5.51 -9.33 5.07
CA VAL A 304 6.15 -8.13 4.50
C VAL A 304 6.06 -8.19 2.98
N HIS A 305 5.37 -7.21 2.40
CA HIS A 305 5.22 -7.04 0.96
C HIS A 305 5.97 -5.78 0.51
N GLY A 306 7.12 -5.96 -0.10
CA GLY A 306 7.97 -4.85 -0.53
C GLY A 306 7.55 -4.16 -1.82
N GLY A 307 6.98 -4.88 -2.74
CA GLY A 307 6.09 -4.41 -3.80
C GLY A 307 6.64 -4.00 -5.14
N CYS A 308 7.67 -3.29 -5.35
CA CYS A 308 8.06 -2.89 -6.70
C CYS A 308 9.13 -3.82 -7.29
N LEU A 309 9.22 -3.95 -8.61
CA LEU A 309 10.09 -4.91 -9.28
C LEU A 309 11.35 -4.30 -9.91
N ARG A 310 11.59 -3.03 -9.69
CA ARG A 310 12.77 -2.34 -10.25
C ARG A 310 13.75 -2.03 -9.15
N GLU A 311 15.00 -2.43 -9.31
CA GLU A 311 16.07 -2.26 -8.31
C GLU A 311 16.32 -0.81 -7.88
N SER A 312 15.97 0.17 -8.72
CA SER A 312 16.21 1.59 -8.43
C SER A 312 15.10 2.30 -7.67
N ASP A 313 13.93 1.68 -7.55
CA ASP A 313 12.70 2.36 -7.12
C ASP A 313 12.14 1.86 -5.77
N PHE A 314 12.98 1.27 -4.93
CA PHE A 314 12.54 0.75 -3.63
C PHE A 314 12.79 1.73 -2.50
N PRO A 315 11.88 1.79 -1.52
CA PRO A 315 12.11 2.53 -0.30
C PRO A 315 13.34 1.95 0.43
N LYS A 316 14.07 2.80 1.12
CA LYS A 316 15.18 2.43 2.00
C LYS A 316 14.71 2.26 3.43
N GLY A 317 15.57 1.75 4.30
CA GLY A 317 15.30 1.64 5.73
C GLY A 317 15.27 0.21 6.22
N MET A 318 14.48 -0.06 7.25
CA MET A 318 14.43 -1.36 7.92
C MET A 318 13.05 -1.67 8.48
N VAL A 319 12.67 -2.94 8.35
CA VAL A 319 11.54 -3.57 9.05
C VAL A 319 12.08 -4.66 9.95
N GLU A 320 11.88 -4.54 11.25
CA GLU A 320 12.40 -5.49 12.24
C GLU A 320 11.28 -6.14 13.05
N TYR A 321 11.35 -7.46 13.18
CA TYR A 321 10.58 -8.24 14.13
C TYR A 321 11.56 -8.77 15.17
N ARG A 322 11.45 -8.31 16.42
CA ARG A 322 12.33 -8.67 17.52
C ARG A 322 11.58 -9.45 18.59
N ASN A 323 12.12 -10.60 18.99
CA ASN A 323 11.55 -11.45 20.04
C ASN A 323 10.07 -11.79 19.84
N CYS A 324 9.59 -11.86 18.60
CA CYS A 324 8.18 -12.12 18.29
C CYS A 324 7.84 -13.60 18.34
N SER A 325 6.64 -13.94 18.83
CA SER A 325 6.09 -15.30 18.86
C SER A 325 4.97 -15.45 17.82
N LEU A 326 5.19 -16.26 16.78
CA LEU A 326 4.32 -16.46 15.64
C LEU A 326 3.74 -17.88 15.70
N VAL A 327 2.51 -18.01 16.25
CA VAL A 327 1.99 -19.29 16.73
C VAL A 327 0.71 -19.69 16.02
N SER A 328 0.64 -20.95 15.58
CA SER A 328 -0.58 -21.58 15.06
C SER A 328 -1.22 -20.91 13.86
N ALA A 329 -0.41 -20.30 12.97
CA ALA A 329 -0.91 -19.76 11.71
C ALA A 329 -1.60 -20.83 10.86
N LYS A 330 -2.71 -20.49 10.21
CA LYS A 330 -3.36 -21.38 9.24
C LYS A 330 -2.50 -21.53 7.98
N GLY A 331 -1.93 -20.42 7.50
CA GLY A 331 -0.94 -20.34 6.44
C GLY A 331 0.49 -20.23 6.98
N TYR A 332 1.29 -19.37 6.39
CA TYR A 332 2.70 -19.20 6.77
C TYR A 332 2.87 -18.53 8.13
N GLY A 333 3.88 -18.95 8.88
CA GLY A 333 4.36 -18.20 10.04
C GLY A 333 5.03 -16.90 9.62
N LEU A 334 5.89 -16.99 8.59
CA LEU A 334 6.58 -15.84 7.98
C LEU A 334 6.31 -15.81 6.49
N TYR A 335 6.01 -14.63 5.97
CA TYR A 335 5.88 -14.38 4.54
C TYR A 335 6.64 -13.10 4.17
N VAL A 336 7.57 -13.18 3.24
CA VAL A 336 8.30 -12.02 2.73
C VAL A 336 8.27 -12.03 1.21
N SER A 337 7.84 -10.93 0.60
CA SER A 337 7.81 -10.80 -0.85
C SER A 337 8.35 -9.47 -1.34
N ALA A 338 8.99 -9.52 -2.50
CA ALA A 338 9.39 -8.38 -3.32
C ALA A 338 10.20 -7.30 -2.57
N SER A 339 11.30 -7.71 -1.92
CA SER A 339 12.28 -6.81 -1.31
C SER A 339 13.67 -7.13 -1.87
N PRO A 340 14.14 -6.46 -2.94
CA PRO A 340 15.46 -6.71 -3.53
C PRO A 340 16.59 -6.15 -2.69
N ALA A 341 17.83 -6.46 -3.07
CA ALA A 341 19.06 -6.07 -2.39
C ALA A 341 19.21 -4.57 -2.14
N SER A 342 18.62 -3.76 -3.02
CA SER A 342 18.67 -2.30 -2.93
C SER A 342 17.53 -1.68 -2.11
N ALA A 343 16.56 -2.48 -1.65
CA ALA A 343 15.43 -2.05 -0.85
C ALA A 343 15.78 -1.92 0.65
N PHE A 344 14.74 -1.77 1.46
CA PHE A 344 14.83 -1.84 2.92
C PHE A 344 15.23 -3.25 3.39
N ASP A 345 15.88 -3.33 4.53
CA ASP A 345 16.20 -4.60 5.18
C ASP A 345 15.00 -5.16 5.96
N VAL A 346 14.85 -6.49 5.95
CA VAL A 346 13.86 -7.21 6.76
C VAL A 346 14.59 -8.11 7.75
N VAL A 347 14.43 -7.86 9.03
CA VAL A 347 15.13 -8.56 10.10
C VAL A 347 14.16 -9.28 11.02
N PHE A 348 14.37 -10.58 11.23
CA PHE A 348 13.71 -11.36 12.27
C PHE A 348 14.77 -11.76 13.29
N ASP A 349 14.75 -11.14 14.48
CA ASP A 349 15.74 -11.36 15.54
C ASP A 349 15.10 -12.02 16.77
N GLY A 350 15.60 -13.17 17.19
CA GLY A 350 15.08 -13.91 18.35
C GLY A 350 13.64 -14.40 18.22
N CYS A 351 13.09 -14.42 17.01
CA CYS A 351 11.70 -14.81 16.78
C CYS A 351 11.47 -16.32 16.88
N ILE A 352 10.25 -16.69 17.23
CA ILE A 352 9.80 -18.08 17.29
C ILE A 352 8.62 -18.28 16.36
N VAL A 353 8.72 -19.24 15.43
CA VAL A 353 7.59 -19.73 14.63
C VAL A 353 7.19 -21.12 15.14
N SER A 354 5.94 -21.28 15.54
CA SER A 354 5.46 -22.54 16.09
C SER A 354 4.12 -22.93 15.50
N ASN A 355 3.97 -24.20 15.14
CA ASN A 355 2.72 -24.77 14.64
C ASN A 355 2.10 -23.96 13.47
N ALA A 356 2.94 -23.44 12.57
CA ALA A 356 2.50 -22.72 11.36
C ALA A 356 2.05 -23.71 10.26
N SER A 357 1.43 -23.17 9.21
CA SER A 357 0.96 -23.94 8.04
C SER A 357 0.04 -25.09 8.44
N ARG A 358 -0.93 -24.79 9.28
CA ARG A 358 -1.92 -25.78 9.76
C ARG A 358 -2.82 -26.25 8.62
N ASP A 359 -3.10 -25.39 7.65
CA ASP A 359 -3.80 -25.75 6.42
C ASP A 359 -2.85 -26.57 5.52
N VAL A 360 -3.34 -27.69 5.01
CA VAL A 360 -2.57 -28.67 4.22
C VAL A 360 -2.07 -28.09 2.88
N ARG A 361 -2.65 -26.99 2.42
CA ARG A 361 -2.25 -26.30 1.19
C ARG A 361 -0.89 -25.61 1.30
N PHE A 362 -0.38 -25.42 2.52
CA PHE A 362 0.89 -24.73 2.77
C PHE A 362 1.99 -25.73 3.11
N GLU A 363 3.07 -25.70 2.39
CA GLU A 363 4.13 -26.72 2.42
C GLU A 363 5.27 -26.38 3.39
N SER A 364 5.36 -25.14 3.86
CA SER A 364 6.44 -24.66 4.72
C SER A 364 5.98 -23.68 5.79
N ALA A 365 6.80 -23.49 6.84
CA ALA A 365 6.54 -22.49 7.88
C ALA A 365 6.84 -21.08 7.40
N MET A 366 7.76 -20.92 6.48
CA MET A 366 8.15 -19.64 5.87
C MET A 366 8.06 -19.72 4.35
N LEU A 367 7.39 -18.75 3.74
CA LEU A 367 7.44 -18.50 2.31
C LEU A 367 8.17 -17.20 2.00
N ARG A 368 9.12 -17.31 1.09
CA ARG A 368 9.73 -16.20 0.38
C ARG A 368 9.21 -16.20 -1.06
N GLN A 369 8.62 -15.10 -1.48
CA GLN A 369 8.05 -15.01 -2.82
C GLN A 369 8.61 -13.81 -3.60
N GLY A 370 8.88 -14.04 -4.88
CA GLY A 370 9.38 -13.01 -5.79
C GLY A 370 10.83 -12.62 -5.51
N ILE A 371 11.18 -11.43 -5.93
CA ILE A 371 12.50 -10.84 -5.70
C ILE A 371 12.60 -10.45 -4.24
N THR A 372 13.25 -11.26 -3.42
CA THR A 372 13.49 -10.94 -2.02
C THR A 372 14.96 -11.13 -1.69
N ASP A 373 15.61 -10.04 -1.34
CA ASP A 373 16.94 -9.98 -0.83
C ASP A 373 16.93 -9.11 0.45
N GLY A 374 18.00 -9.02 1.20
CA GLY A 374 18.01 -8.21 2.42
C GLY A 374 17.22 -8.80 3.58
N VAL A 375 16.98 -10.11 3.59
CA VAL A 375 16.32 -10.81 4.70
C VAL A 375 17.37 -11.41 5.65
N THR A 376 17.28 -11.05 6.92
CA THR A 376 18.15 -11.57 7.97
C THR A 376 17.33 -12.31 9.03
N LEU A 377 17.68 -13.59 9.27
CA LEU A 377 17.05 -14.44 10.27
C LEU A 377 18.03 -14.69 11.42
N LYS A 378 18.07 -13.78 12.40
CA LYS A 378 18.95 -13.91 13.56
C LYS A 378 18.29 -14.76 14.64
N ASN A 379 18.90 -15.91 14.96
CA ASN A 379 18.42 -16.78 16.05
C ASN A 379 16.93 -17.17 15.93
N LEU A 380 16.43 -17.32 14.70
CA LEU A 380 15.06 -17.78 14.46
C LEU A 380 14.90 -19.23 14.91
N LYS A 381 13.84 -19.53 15.67
CA LYS A 381 13.45 -20.90 16.03
C LYS A 381 12.17 -21.29 15.34
N VAL A 382 12.17 -22.44 14.66
CA VAL A 382 10.99 -22.98 13.97
C VAL A 382 10.61 -24.33 14.58
N TYR A 383 9.47 -24.41 15.24
CA TYR A 383 8.91 -25.64 15.76
C TYR A 383 7.91 -26.23 14.77
N GLN A 384 8.27 -27.31 14.12
CA GLN A 384 7.44 -28.00 13.13
C GLN A 384 6.51 -29.03 13.79
N ASN A 385 5.27 -29.04 13.38
CA ASN A 385 4.27 -30.00 13.83
C ASN A 385 4.09 -31.20 12.88
N LYS A 386 4.69 -31.10 11.67
CA LYS A 386 4.63 -32.13 10.61
C LYS A 386 5.99 -32.23 9.93
N PRO A 387 6.36 -33.43 9.40
CA PRO A 387 7.58 -33.58 8.60
C PRO A 387 7.39 -32.85 7.25
N ARG A 388 8.03 -31.72 7.10
CA ARG A 388 8.07 -30.90 5.87
C ARG A 388 9.25 -29.94 5.91
N ASP A 389 9.47 -29.22 4.82
CA ASP A 389 10.45 -28.14 4.80
C ASP A 389 10.00 -26.97 5.66
N TRP A 390 10.93 -26.35 6.37
CA TRP A 390 10.63 -25.16 7.15
C TRP A 390 10.55 -23.89 6.27
N PHE A 391 11.17 -23.95 5.09
CA PHE A 391 11.32 -22.84 4.17
C PHE A 391 10.91 -23.27 2.76
N SER A 392 10.24 -22.39 2.05
CA SER A 392 10.03 -22.48 0.61
C SER A 392 10.33 -21.15 -0.07
N ALA A 393 10.80 -21.23 -1.32
CA ALA A 393 11.01 -20.08 -2.17
C ALA A 393 10.15 -20.23 -3.42
N GLY A 394 9.32 -19.25 -3.72
CA GLY A 394 8.44 -19.25 -4.88
C GLY A 394 8.58 -17.98 -5.71
N GLY A 395 8.35 -18.10 -7.03
CA GLY A 395 8.16 -16.98 -7.94
C GLY A 395 9.21 -15.90 -7.85
N MET A 396 10.47 -16.21 -8.11
CA MET A 396 11.55 -15.22 -8.09
C MET A 396 11.58 -14.43 -9.40
N GLY A 397 11.86 -13.11 -9.33
CA GLY A 397 12.00 -12.25 -10.50
C GLY A 397 13.34 -12.48 -11.24
N PRO A 398 13.47 -11.97 -12.45
CA PRO A 398 14.66 -12.14 -13.27
C PRO A 398 15.92 -11.46 -12.73
N GLY A 399 17.08 -12.10 -12.90
CA GLY A 399 18.41 -11.51 -12.67
C GLY A 399 18.86 -11.38 -11.22
N MET A 400 18.08 -11.88 -10.26
CA MET A 400 18.44 -11.73 -8.85
C MET A 400 18.84 -13.08 -8.26
N SER A 401 20.12 -13.26 -8.08
CA SER A 401 20.65 -14.26 -7.14
C SER A 401 20.31 -13.79 -5.72
N PRO A 402 19.72 -14.62 -4.88
CA PRO A 402 19.46 -14.28 -3.48
C PRO A 402 20.78 -14.28 -2.69
N THR A 403 21.54 -13.21 -2.86
CA THR A 403 22.86 -13.07 -2.28
C THR A 403 22.84 -12.58 -0.83
N ARG A 404 21.72 -12.05 -0.36
CA ARG A 404 21.60 -11.36 0.94
C ARG A 404 20.58 -11.99 1.89
N ILE A 405 20.35 -13.30 1.82
CA ILE A 405 19.74 -14.03 2.94
C ILE A 405 20.83 -14.47 3.91
N SER A 406 20.69 -14.11 5.16
CA SER A 406 21.72 -14.41 6.18
C SER A 406 21.09 -14.74 7.52
N GLY A 407 21.89 -15.37 8.38
CA GLY A 407 21.50 -15.61 9.75
C GLY A 407 21.66 -17.06 10.21
N LYS A 408 20.98 -17.37 11.33
CA LYS A 408 20.99 -18.70 11.95
C LYS A 408 19.57 -19.11 12.29
N VAL A 409 19.19 -20.32 11.92
CA VAL A 409 17.87 -20.88 12.17
C VAL A 409 18.01 -22.21 12.90
N GLU A 410 17.31 -22.37 14.01
CA GLU A 410 17.12 -23.65 14.69
C GLU A 410 15.76 -24.23 14.30
N VAL A 411 15.74 -25.40 13.67
CA VAL A 411 14.51 -26.11 13.32
C VAL A 411 14.34 -27.30 14.24
N VAL A 412 13.25 -27.31 15.01
CA VAL A 412 12.85 -28.42 15.86
C VAL A 412 11.79 -29.22 15.11
N LYS A 413 12.18 -30.41 14.64
CA LYS A 413 11.30 -31.32 13.89
C LYS A 413 10.36 -32.11 14.81
N PRO A 414 9.26 -32.70 14.28
CA PRO A 414 8.45 -33.64 15.04
C PRO A 414 9.33 -34.73 15.66
N GLY A 415 9.11 -35.06 16.93
CA GLY A 415 9.97 -35.96 17.68
C GLY A 415 11.18 -35.31 18.37
N GLY A 416 11.31 -33.98 18.29
CA GLY A 416 12.28 -33.20 19.07
C GLY A 416 13.69 -33.11 18.45
N ARG A 417 13.94 -33.71 17.28
CA ARG A 417 15.23 -33.58 16.58
C ARG A 417 15.45 -32.13 16.21
N ARG A 418 16.63 -31.60 16.57
CA ARG A 418 17.06 -30.23 16.28
C ARG A 418 18.02 -30.22 15.10
N GLU A 419 17.85 -29.19 14.26
CA GLU A 419 18.70 -28.92 13.11
C GLU A 419 19.12 -27.45 13.17
N HIS A 420 20.42 -27.18 13.13
CA HIS A 420 20.99 -25.84 13.13
C HIS A 420 21.44 -25.49 11.71
N ILE A 421 20.85 -24.45 11.15
CA ILE A 421 21.07 -24.02 9.77
C ILE A 421 21.74 -22.66 9.78
N ILE A 422 22.87 -22.57 9.09
CA ILE A 422 23.54 -21.29 8.80
C ILE A 422 23.09 -20.86 7.40
N LEU A 423 22.47 -19.70 7.33
CA LEU A 423 22.04 -19.10 6.07
C LEU A 423 23.20 -18.27 5.53
N ASP A 424 24.03 -18.90 4.74
CA ASP A 424 25.14 -18.28 4.03
C ASP A 424 24.93 -18.38 2.51
N ARG A 425 25.89 -17.87 1.76
CA ARG A 425 25.86 -17.94 0.29
C ARG A 425 25.76 -19.39 -0.21
N LYS A 426 26.47 -20.34 0.42
CA LYS A 426 26.44 -21.76 0.01
C LYS A 426 25.09 -22.40 0.27
N TRP A 427 24.43 -22.02 1.36
CA TRP A 427 23.06 -22.45 1.64
C TRP A 427 22.10 -21.88 0.60
N ALA A 428 22.21 -20.58 0.29
CA ALA A 428 21.37 -19.90 -0.69
C ALA A 428 21.52 -20.54 -2.09
N GLU A 429 22.72 -20.80 -2.54
CA GLU A 429 23.00 -21.45 -3.83
C GLU A 429 22.38 -22.85 -3.94
N ARG A 430 22.26 -23.59 -2.84
CA ARG A 430 21.68 -24.96 -2.83
C ARG A 430 20.15 -24.99 -2.71
N HIS A 431 19.55 -24.03 -1.99
CA HIS A 431 18.15 -24.12 -1.60
C HIS A 431 17.27 -23.07 -2.27
N LEU A 432 17.87 -22.05 -2.88
CA LEU A 432 17.13 -21.03 -3.58
C LEU A 432 17.20 -21.31 -5.09
N PRO A 433 16.09 -21.38 -5.79
CA PRO A 433 16.11 -21.68 -7.21
C PRO A 433 16.91 -20.57 -7.94
N THR A 434 17.83 -21.00 -8.78
CA THR A 434 18.49 -20.09 -9.72
C THR A 434 17.46 -19.58 -10.69
N ILE A 435 17.34 -18.27 -10.75
CA ILE A 435 16.43 -17.61 -11.66
C ILE A 435 17.00 -17.70 -13.05
N ASN A 436 16.12 -17.89 -14.03
CA ASN A 436 16.51 -17.84 -15.43
C ASN A 436 17.61 -18.86 -15.81
N GLY A 437 17.69 -20.01 -15.12
CA GLY A 437 18.73 -21.01 -15.38
C GLY A 437 20.17 -20.49 -15.17
N GLY A 438 20.37 -19.43 -14.39
CA GLY A 438 21.65 -18.77 -14.17
C GLY A 438 22.04 -17.76 -15.26
N VAL A 439 21.18 -17.51 -16.24
CA VAL A 439 21.43 -16.53 -17.30
C VAL A 439 21.18 -15.12 -16.75
N ALA A 440 22.18 -14.24 -16.83
CA ALA A 440 22.03 -12.85 -16.48
C ALA A 440 21.03 -12.17 -17.42
N LEU A 441 20.17 -11.33 -16.86
CA LEU A 441 19.27 -10.54 -17.70
C LEU A 441 20.06 -9.41 -18.38
N PRO A 442 19.74 -9.13 -19.65
CA PRO A 442 20.19 -7.89 -20.28
C PRO A 442 19.67 -6.67 -19.51
N PRO A 443 20.31 -5.50 -19.65
CA PRO A 443 19.78 -4.28 -19.03
C PRO A 443 18.39 -3.95 -19.53
N HIS A 444 17.58 -3.34 -18.67
CA HIS A 444 16.29 -2.80 -19.08
C HIS A 444 16.54 -1.61 -20.00
N GLU A 445 16.04 -1.64 -21.22
CA GLU A 445 16.05 -0.46 -22.06
C GLU A 445 15.04 0.56 -21.52
N GLY A 446 15.48 1.81 -21.37
CA GLY A 446 14.58 2.92 -21.07
C GLY A 446 13.55 3.14 -22.19
N PHE A 447 12.74 4.16 -22.04
CA PHE A 447 11.83 4.58 -23.12
C PHE A 447 12.70 5.08 -24.28
N PRO A 448 12.65 4.44 -25.47
CA PRO A 448 13.50 4.84 -26.58
C PRO A 448 13.11 6.20 -27.13
N ASP A 449 14.04 6.87 -27.83
CA ASP A 449 13.71 8.08 -28.57
C ASP A 449 12.70 7.75 -29.69
N LEU A 450 11.50 8.27 -29.55
CA LEU A 450 10.42 8.03 -30.52
C LEU A 450 10.66 8.70 -31.86
N ALA A 451 11.57 9.67 -31.95
CA ALA A 451 11.87 10.37 -33.20
C ALA A 451 12.56 9.47 -34.27
N VAL A 452 13.24 8.40 -33.79
CA VAL A 452 13.94 7.46 -34.69
C VAL A 452 13.13 6.21 -35.03
N ALA A 453 11.86 6.16 -34.64
CA ALA A 453 10.99 5.03 -34.91
C ALA A 453 10.43 5.10 -36.36
N GLU A 454 10.42 3.96 -37.01
CA GLU A 454 9.83 3.78 -38.34
C GLU A 454 8.64 2.83 -38.31
N PRO A 455 7.49 3.19 -38.90
CA PRO A 455 6.36 2.28 -38.99
C PRO A 455 6.66 1.12 -39.96
N VAL A 456 6.12 -0.03 -39.60
CA VAL A 456 6.06 -1.22 -40.44
C VAL A 456 4.60 -1.57 -40.58
N ASP A 457 3.93 -1.04 -41.59
CA ASP A 457 2.52 -1.33 -41.90
C ASP A 457 2.47 -2.22 -43.18
N ARG A 458 2.19 -3.49 -42.97
CA ARG A 458 2.12 -4.50 -44.05
C ARG A 458 0.79 -4.44 -44.82
N VAL A 459 -0.21 -3.78 -44.25
CA VAL A 459 -1.57 -3.69 -44.82
C VAL A 459 -2.12 -2.27 -44.67
N PRO A 460 -1.52 -1.29 -45.39
CA PRO A 460 -1.91 0.11 -45.25
C PRO A 460 -3.40 0.33 -45.53
N GLY A 461 -4.02 1.21 -44.73
CA GLY A 461 -5.42 1.57 -44.87
C GLY A 461 -6.43 0.50 -44.44
N ARG A 462 -6.01 -0.68 -43.96
CA ARG A 462 -6.91 -1.71 -43.47
C ARG A 462 -6.97 -1.71 -41.96
N MET A 463 -8.17 -2.00 -41.44
CA MET A 463 -8.36 -2.42 -40.03
C MET A 463 -7.91 -3.88 -39.89
N VAL A 464 -7.09 -4.14 -38.88
CA VAL A 464 -6.63 -5.49 -38.55
C VAL A 464 -7.08 -5.87 -37.13
N ASP A 465 -7.22 -7.16 -36.88
CA ASP A 465 -7.58 -7.67 -35.58
C ASP A 465 -6.39 -7.48 -34.62
N ALA A 466 -6.69 -7.03 -33.41
CA ALA A 466 -5.73 -6.93 -32.33
C ALA A 466 -5.83 -8.14 -31.41
N ALA A 467 -4.75 -8.46 -30.70
CA ALA A 467 -4.77 -9.51 -29.68
C ALA A 467 -5.93 -9.28 -28.70
N PRO A 468 -6.78 -10.30 -28.43
CA PRO A 468 -7.97 -10.16 -27.60
C PRO A 468 -7.63 -10.09 -26.11
N VAL A 469 -6.89 -9.06 -25.72
CA VAL A 469 -6.34 -8.89 -24.38
C VAL A 469 -7.09 -7.78 -23.67
N ALA A 470 -7.52 -8.05 -22.44
CA ALA A 470 -8.20 -7.06 -21.62
C ALA A 470 -7.17 -6.24 -20.83
N PHE A 471 -7.22 -4.93 -21.01
CA PHE A 471 -6.35 -3.96 -20.33
C PHE A 471 -7.08 -3.34 -19.14
N GLY A 472 -6.39 -3.24 -17.99
CA GLY A 472 -6.92 -2.58 -16.80
C GLY A 472 -6.86 -1.06 -16.86
N LYS A 473 -7.50 -0.41 -15.90
CA LYS A 473 -7.46 1.05 -15.73
C LYS A 473 -6.02 1.56 -15.67
N GLY A 474 -5.75 2.66 -16.39
CA GLY A 474 -4.43 3.29 -16.42
C GLY A 474 -3.41 2.58 -17.30
N MET A 475 -3.82 1.55 -18.03
CA MET A 475 -3.03 0.98 -19.13
C MET A 475 -3.00 1.92 -20.31
N ARG A 476 -1.81 2.03 -20.91
CA ARG A 476 -1.50 2.97 -21.99
C ARG A 476 -1.11 2.20 -23.22
N LEU A 477 -1.87 2.40 -24.29
CA LEU A 477 -1.54 1.87 -25.60
C LEU A 477 -0.88 2.97 -26.42
N LEU A 478 0.35 2.76 -26.85
CA LEU A 478 0.99 3.64 -27.82
C LEU A 478 0.53 3.27 -29.21
N PHE A 479 0.28 4.28 -30.04
CA PHE A 479 0.05 4.10 -31.48
C PHE A 479 0.83 5.13 -32.30
N TYR A 480 1.15 4.77 -33.53
CA TYR A 480 1.96 5.58 -34.40
C TYR A 480 1.15 6.04 -35.62
N MET A 481 1.25 7.34 -35.92
CA MET A 481 0.72 7.97 -37.15
C MET A 481 1.87 8.35 -38.06
N SER A 482 1.92 7.78 -39.25
CA SER A 482 2.93 8.11 -40.25
C SER A 482 2.74 9.50 -40.87
N GLN A 483 1.53 10.03 -40.83
CA GLN A 483 1.13 11.33 -41.31
C GLN A 483 -0.10 11.86 -40.58
N ARG A 484 -0.47 13.11 -40.84
CA ARG A 484 -1.77 13.63 -40.42
C ARG A 484 -2.88 12.76 -41.00
N GLY A 485 -3.87 12.39 -40.21
CA GLY A 485 -4.97 11.53 -40.63
C GLY A 485 -5.73 10.90 -39.51
N ARG A 486 -6.64 10.00 -39.89
CA ARG A 486 -7.52 9.32 -38.92
C ARG A 486 -6.92 8.01 -38.47
N ALA A 487 -6.82 7.85 -37.14
CA ALA A 487 -6.66 6.57 -36.47
C ALA A 487 -8.04 6.05 -36.04
N ALA A 488 -8.34 4.82 -36.39
CA ALA A 488 -9.58 4.15 -35.98
C ALA A 488 -9.28 2.89 -35.17
N PHE A 489 -10.03 2.71 -34.11
CA PHE A 489 -9.96 1.56 -33.22
C PHE A 489 -11.35 1.01 -32.99
N VAL A 490 -11.47 -0.30 -32.79
CA VAL A 490 -12.67 -0.93 -32.29
C VAL A 490 -12.36 -1.48 -30.91
N ALA A 491 -13.11 -1.05 -29.90
CA ALA A 491 -12.90 -1.46 -28.53
C ALA A 491 -14.23 -1.77 -27.83
N ARG A 492 -14.19 -2.59 -26.78
CA ARG A 492 -15.32 -2.82 -25.88
C ARG A 492 -14.88 -2.85 -24.44
N GLN A 493 -15.78 -2.57 -23.54
CA GLN A 493 -15.54 -2.72 -22.11
C GLN A 493 -15.82 -4.15 -21.66
N VAL A 494 -15.01 -4.65 -20.74
CA VAL A 494 -15.19 -5.94 -20.08
C VAL A 494 -15.41 -5.71 -18.59
N VAL A 495 -16.51 -6.21 -18.06
CA VAL A 495 -16.85 -6.17 -16.64
C VAL A 495 -16.60 -7.55 -16.06
N ARG A 496 -15.77 -7.65 -15.01
CA ARG A 496 -15.46 -8.94 -14.36
C ARG A 496 -16.20 -9.06 -13.04
N GLY A 497 -16.83 -10.22 -12.84
CA GLY A 497 -17.47 -10.59 -11.58
C GLY A 497 -18.61 -9.66 -11.16
N LYS A 498 -18.54 -9.15 -9.91
CA LYS A 498 -19.55 -8.25 -9.32
C LYS A 498 -19.28 -6.77 -9.57
N GLU A 499 -18.43 -6.42 -10.51
CA GLU A 499 -18.15 -5.04 -10.85
C GLU A 499 -19.39 -4.33 -11.39
N ARG A 500 -19.55 -3.06 -11.05
CA ARG A 500 -20.70 -2.28 -11.54
C ARG A 500 -20.49 -1.95 -13.02
N LYS A 501 -21.51 -2.21 -13.83
CA LYS A 501 -21.64 -1.64 -15.17
C LYS A 501 -21.69 -0.12 -15.01
N SER A 502 -20.73 0.59 -15.62
CA SER A 502 -20.77 2.03 -15.67
C SER A 502 -20.76 2.45 -17.15
N PRO A 503 -21.80 3.10 -17.64
CA PRO A 503 -21.87 3.56 -19.02
C PRO A 503 -20.95 4.74 -19.33
N ASP A 504 -20.44 5.46 -18.32
CA ASP A 504 -19.81 6.79 -18.47
C ASP A 504 -18.30 6.75 -18.63
N GLY A 505 -17.76 5.83 -19.44
CA GLY A 505 -16.34 5.79 -19.78
C GLY A 505 -16.00 6.74 -20.94
N TYR A 506 -14.80 7.27 -20.94
CA TYR A 506 -14.25 8.02 -22.07
C TYR A 506 -12.78 7.64 -22.28
N TYR A 507 -12.29 7.91 -23.48
CA TYR A 507 -10.88 7.72 -23.82
C TYR A 507 -10.18 9.07 -23.87
N VAL A 508 -8.89 9.06 -23.56
CA VAL A 508 -8.04 10.23 -23.70
C VAL A 508 -6.88 9.84 -24.62
N VAL A 509 -6.66 10.62 -25.65
CA VAL A 509 -5.50 10.51 -26.52
C VAL A 509 -4.52 11.60 -26.14
N TYR A 510 -3.25 11.24 -25.94
CA TYR A 510 -2.16 12.17 -25.67
C TYR A 510 -1.18 12.14 -26.83
N ALA A 511 -0.77 13.30 -27.34
CA ALA A 511 0.42 13.41 -28.18
C ALA A 511 1.67 13.20 -27.31
N LEU A 512 2.66 12.50 -27.84
CA LEU A 512 3.90 12.23 -27.12
C LEU A 512 5.06 13.05 -27.70
N LYS A 513 5.94 13.50 -26.79
CA LYS A 513 7.27 14.04 -27.13
C LYS A 513 8.21 12.88 -27.49
N PRO A 514 9.37 13.15 -28.13
CA PRO A 514 10.37 12.12 -28.42
C PRO A 514 10.80 11.29 -27.20
N ASP A 515 10.91 11.89 -26.03
CA ASP A 515 11.21 11.23 -24.77
C ASP A 515 10.02 10.43 -24.18
N GLY A 516 8.90 10.39 -24.91
CA GLY A 516 7.63 9.77 -24.50
C GLY A 516 6.86 10.59 -23.46
N GLY A 517 7.22 11.86 -23.19
CA GLY A 517 6.45 12.81 -22.40
C GLY A 517 5.12 13.16 -23.06
N ARG A 518 4.08 13.38 -22.27
CA ARG A 518 2.78 13.86 -22.76
C ARG A 518 2.88 15.35 -23.08
N GLU A 519 2.38 15.74 -24.25
CA GLU A 519 2.41 17.13 -24.72
C GLU A 519 1.01 17.76 -24.73
N ARG A 520 0.05 17.10 -25.39
CA ARG A 520 -1.31 17.58 -25.60
C ARG A 520 -2.29 16.42 -25.48
N SER A 521 -3.52 16.68 -25.04
CA SER A 521 -4.55 15.66 -24.91
C SER A 521 -5.85 16.02 -25.61
N TRP A 522 -6.60 14.98 -25.98
CA TRP A 522 -7.94 15.06 -26.56
C TRP A 522 -8.82 14.03 -25.85
N ARG A 523 -10.02 14.44 -25.50
CA ARG A 523 -11.02 13.54 -24.94
C ARG A 523 -11.91 13.01 -26.07
N ILE A 524 -12.19 11.71 -26.02
CA ILE A 524 -13.10 11.02 -26.94
C ILE A 524 -14.18 10.36 -26.08
N ASP A 525 -15.41 10.90 -26.19
CA ASP A 525 -16.55 10.34 -25.49
C ASP A 525 -17.10 9.17 -26.31
N ALA A 526 -16.63 7.98 -25.99
CA ALA A 526 -17.11 6.72 -26.54
C ALA A 526 -17.06 5.67 -25.42
N SER A 527 -18.16 5.00 -25.16
CA SER A 527 -18.21 3.98 -24.12
C SER A 527 -19.27 2.94 -24.44
N GLY A 528 -19.06 1.69 -24.04
CA GLY A 528 -20.02 0.63 -24.19
C GLY A 528 -19.47 -0.74 -23.80
N LEU A 529 -20.37 -1.64 -23.42
CA LEU A 529 -20.07 -3.06 -23.26
C LEU A 529 -20.00 -3.78 -24.60
N GLU A 530 -20.73 -3.25 -25.60
CA GLU A 530 -20.66 -3.67 -27.00
C GLU A 530 -19.43 -3.08 -27.66
N ALA A 531 -18.97 -3.69 -28.74
CA ALA A 531 -17.90 -3.18 -29.58
C ALA A 531 -18.30 -1.83 -30.19
N HIS A 532 -17.48 -0.81 -30.02
CA HIS A 532 -17.71 0.54 -30.51
C HIS A 532 -16.45 1.11 -31.15
N GLU A 533 -16.62 2.00 -32.08
CA GLU A 533 -15.51 2.69 -32.74
C GLU A 533 -15.00 3.87 -31.93
N ILE A 534 -13.69 3.99 -31.90
CA ILE A 534 -12.94 5.13 -31.37
C ILE A 534 -12.19 5.73 -32.55
N ASN A 535 -12.57 6.93 -32.97
CA ASN A 535 -11.94 7.65 -34.06
C ASN A 535 -11.15 8.84 -33.52
N PHE A 536 -9.92 9.00 -33.98
CA PHE A 536 -9.03 10.09 -33.61
C PHE A 536 -8.39 10.70 -34.85
N ASP A 537 -8.65 11.99 -35.11
CA ASP A 537 -8.01 12.73 -36.21
C ASP A 537 -6.70 13.33 -35.71
N ALA A 538 -5.58 12.64 -35.99
CA ALA A 538 -4.24 13.07 -35.60
C ALA A 538 -3.84 14.32 -36.37
N PRO A 539 -3.43 15.41 -35.71
CA PRO A 539 -3.08 16.67 -36.37
C PRO A 539 -1.72 16.61 -37.12
N LYS A 540 -0.86 15.69 -36.80
CA LYS A 540 0.49 15.50 -37.40
C LYS A 540 0.94 14.04 -37.28
N ALA A 541 1.99 13.69 -38.00
CA ALA A 541 2.73 12.45 -37.80
C ALA A 541 3.33 12.41 -36.39
N GLY A 542 3.49 11.21 -35.84
CA GLY A 542 4.12 11.00 -34.54
C GLY A 542 3.48 9.93 -33.68
N PHE A 543 3.96 9.82 -32.47
CA PHE A 543 3.43 8.90 -31.48
C PHE A 543 2.34 9.54 -30.63
N TYR A 544 1.35 8.73 -30.35
CA TYR A 544 0.21 9.04 -29.50
C TYR A 544 -0.01 7.93 -28.51
N GLU A 545 -0.68 8.26 -27.41
CA GLU A 545 -1.03 7.31 -26.37
C GLU A 545 -2.55 7.33 -26.16
N LEU A 546 -3.17 6.17 -26.25
CA LEU A 546 -4.59 5.95 -25.95
C LEU A 546 -4.73 5.41 -24.53
N GLU A 547 -5.48 6.11 -23.69
CA GLU A 547 -5.79 5.71 -22.33
C GLU A 547 -7.31 5.69 -22.12
N MET A 548 -7.82 4.62 -21.55
CA MET A 548 -9.21 4.60 -21.09
C MET A 548 -9.29 5.24 -19.71
N ASN A 549 -9.98 6.35 -19.59
CA ASN A 549 -10.19 7.05 -18.32
C ASN A 549 -11.60 6.78 -17.79
N LYS A 550 -11.67 6.16 -16.61
CA LYS A 550 -12.94 5.82 -15.98
C LYS A 550 -12.87 5.73 -14.46
N GLY A 551 -13.93 6.19 -13.81
CA GLY A 551 -14.19 5.91 -12.40
C GLY A 551 -14.74 4.51 -12.20
N GLY A 552 -13.87 3.49 -11.99
CA GLY A 552 -14.31 2.10 -11.73
C GLY A 552 -13.25 1.06 -12.09
N THR A 553 -13.60 -0.21 -11.90
CA THR A 553 -12.73 -1.39 -12.09
C THR A 553 -12.87 -2.03 -13.48
N ALA A 554 -13.53 -1.38 -14.43
CA ALA A 554 -13.75 -1.92 -15.78
C ALA A 554 -12.43 -2.03 -16.58
N HIS A 555 -12.33 -3.09 -17.33
CA HIS A 555 -11.27 -3.35 -18.30
C HIS A 555 -11.77 -3.03 -19.71
N PHE A 556 -10.87 -2.84 -20.66
CA PHE A 556 -11.21 -2.74 -22.07
C PHE A 556 -10.39 -3.71 -22.91
N VAL A 557 -10.97 -4.16 -24.01
CA VAL A 557 -10.32 -4.95 -25.04
C VAL A 557 -10.27 -4.10 -26.30
N LEU A 558 -9.09 -3.98 -26.90
CA LEU A 558 -8.95 -3.46 -28.25
C LEU A 558 -9.11 -4.63 -29.21
N GLU A 559 -10.14 -4.59 -30.04
CA GLU A 559 -10.44 -5.69 -30.96
C GLU A 559 -9.82 -5.48 -32.33
N ARG A 560 -9.82 -4.23 -32.83
CA ARG A 560 -9.25 -3.91 -34.16
C ARG A 560 -8.57 -2.55 -34.14
N THR A 561 -7.59 -2.38 -35.03
CA THR A 561 -6.84 -1.14 -35.21
C THR A 561 -6.55 -0.85 -36.67
N SER A 562 -6.59 0.42 -37.07
CA SER A 562 -6.16 0.89 -38.40
C SER A 562 -4.68 1.29 -38.41
N VAL A 563 -4.03 1.42 -37.28
CA VAL A 563 -2.68 1.94 -37.09
C VAL A 563 -1.81 1.00 -36.27
N PRO A 564 -0.48 1.09 -36.32
CA PRO A 564 0.40 0.36 -35.41
C PRO A 564 0.08 0.69 -33.97
N VAL A 565 -0.09 -0.35 -33.14
CA VAL A 565 -0.42 -0.21 -31.71
C VAL A 565 0.38 -1.20 -30.87
N ALA A 566 0.90 -0.74 -29.75
CA ALA A 566 1.59 -1.57 -28.76
C ALA A 566 1.26 -1.17 -27.32
N ALA A 567 1.25 -2.16 -26.45
CA ALA A 567 1.27 -1.95 -25.02
C ALA A 567 2.72 -1.63 -24.57
N SER A 568 2.90 -0.59 -23.76
CA SER A 568 4.23 -0.16 -23.32
C SER A 568 4.52 -0.63 -21.89
N ALA A 569 5.65 -1.32 -21.70
CA ALA A 569 6.25 -1.62 -20.39
C ALA A 569 7.11 -0.48 -19.86
N ALA A 570 7.35 0.58 -20.65
CA ALA A 570 8.13 1.73 -20.23
C ALA A 570 7.42 2.57 -19.18
N ARG A 571 8.20 3.18 -18.28
CA ARG A 571 7.77 4.02 -17.15
C ARG A 571 7.07 3.29 -16.01
N ARG A 572 7.79 2.37 -15.33
CA ARG A 572 7.42 1.82 -13.99
C ARG A 572 6.11 1.03 -13.91
N LYS A 573 5.41 0.78 -15.01
CA LYS A 573 4.20 -0.02 -14.96
C LYS A 573 4.36 -1.26 -15.83
N ARG A 574 4.31 -2.41 -15.18
CA ARG A 574 4.14 -3.67 -15.87
C ARG A 574 2.89 -3.62 -16.73
N ILE A 575 2.96 -4.23 -17.89
CA ILE A 575 1.76 -4.46 -18.69
C ILE A 575 0.91 -5.47 -17.94
N ILE A 576 -0.26 -5.05 -17.47
CA ILE A 576 -1.20 -5.93 -16.80
C ILE A 576 -2.17 -6.42 -17.87
N LEU A 577 -2.02 -7.68 -18.23
CA LEU A 577 -2.93 -8.32 -19.16
C LEU A 577 -3.83 -9.26 -18.37
N SER A 578 -5.12 -9.09 -18.48
CA SER A 578 -6.07 -10.09 -18.05
C SER A 578 -6.69 -10.71 -19.30
N GLY A 579 -6.46 -11.99 -19.57
CA GLY A 579 -7.03 -12.67 -20.72
C GLY A 579 -8.54 -12.49 -20.78
N ASN A 580 -9.08 -12.25 -21.98
CA ASN A 580 -10.50 -12.19 -22.20
C ASN A 580 -11.07 -13.63 -22.19
N ASP A 581 -11.98 -13.91 -21.26
CA ASP A 581 -12.72 -15.20 -21.13
C ASP A 581 -11.87 -16.46 -21.29
N GLY A 582 -10.55 -16.33 -21.20
CA GLY A 582 -9.60 -17.42 -21.28
C GLY A 582 -9.28 -17.89 -22.70
N ALA A 583 -9.55 -17.11 -23.72
CA ALA A 583 -9.08 -17.41 -25.08
C ALA A 583 -7.55 -17.26 -25.18
N PRO A 584 -6.86 -18.13 -25.93
CA PRO A 584 -5.46 -17.95 -26.27
C PRO A 584 -5.24 -16.63 -26.99
N PHE A 585 -4.08 -15.99 -26.76
CA PHE A 585 -3.69 -14.77 -27.49
C PHE A 585 -2.19 -14.74 -27.71
N SER A 586 -1.78 -13.92 -28.68
CA SER A 586 -0.38 -13.69 -29.01
C SER A 586 -0.04 -12.23 -28.90
N LEU A 587 1.20 -11.95 -28.50
CA LEU A 587 1.80 -10.60 -28.53
C LEU A 587 3.12 -10.68 -29.25
N TRP A 588 3.58 -9.55 -29.80
CA TRP A 588 4.82 -9.49 -30.55
C TRP A 588 5.75 -8.43 -29.99
N PHE A 589 7.04 -8.69 -30.03
CA PHE A 589 8.07 -7.72 -29.60
C PHE A 589 9.26 -7.75 -30.58
N SER A 590 9.95 -6.64 -30.72
CA SER A 590 11.08 -6.51 -31.62
C SER A 590 12.40 -6.80 -30.91
N LYS A 591 13.28 -7.58 -31.54
CA LYS A 591 14.67 -7.79 -31.12
C LYS A 591 15.61 -7.16 -32.17
N ARG A 592 16.60 -6.43 -31.67
CA ARG A 592 17.66 -5.85 -32.51
C ARG A 592 18.76 -6.87 -32.78
N LYS A 593 19.47 -6.68 -33.90
CA LYS A 593 20.64 -7.47 -34.26
C LYS A 593 21.74 -7.33 -33.20
N GLY A 594 22.38 -8.43 -32.81
CA GLY A 594 23.52 -8.44 -31.91
C GLY A 594 23.19 -8.07 -30.45
N THR A 595 21.92 -8.05 -30.05
CA THR A 595 21.52 -7.82 -28.65
C THR A 595 20.89 -9.08 -28.07
N ALA A 596 21.27 -9.45 -26.84
CA ALA A 596 20.51 -10.45 -26.09
C ALA A 596 19.21 -9.82 -25.59
N CYS A 597 18.14 -10.58 -25.60
CA CYS A 597 16.82 -10.12 -25.15
C CYS A 597 16.17 -11.17 -24.25
N THR A 598 15.48 -10.75 -23.20
CA THR A 598 14.66 -11.65 -22.38
C THR A 598 13.27 -11.09 -22.23
N ALA A 599 12.27 -11.83 -22.71
CA ALA A 599 10.87 -11.55 -22.45
C ALA A 599 10.42 -12.30 -21.20
N VAL A 600 9.73 -11.62 -20.31
CA VAL A 600 9.28 -12.15 -19.02
C VAL A 600 7.79 -12.03 -18.89
N ALA A 601 7.13 -13.12 -18.52
CA ALA A 601 5.73 -13.12 -18.13
C ALA A 601 5.59 -13.64 -16.71
N SER A 602 4.87 -12.90 -15.86
CA SER A 602 4.61 -13.29 -14.47
C SER A 602 3.11 -13.27 -14.18
N GLY A 603 2.56 -14.37 -13.68
CA GLY A 603 1.18 -14.48 -13.25
C GLY A 603 1.01 -14.26 -11.73
N SER A 604 -0.24 -14.27 -11.26
CA SER A 604 -0.50 -14.31 -9.83
C SER A 604 -0.26 -15.73 -9.27
N ALA A 605 0.09 -15.81 -7.99
CA ALA A 605 0.36 -17.08 -7.31
C ALA A 605 -0.81 -18.09 -7.33
N TYR A 606 -2.01 -17.63 -7.70
CA TYR A 606 -3.22 -18.47 -7.72
C TYR A 606 -3.59 -18.98 -9.11
N TYR A 607 -2.98 -18.44 -10.18
CA TYR A 607 -3.38 -18.70 -11.55
C TYR A 607 -2.14 -18.93 -12.40
N GLY A 608 -1.91 -20.17 -12.80
CA GLY A 608 -0.87 -20.52 -13.76
C GLY A 608 -1.27 -20.17 -15.20
N PHE A 609 -0.29 -19.95 -16.06
CA PHE A 609 -0.47 -19.79 -17.50
C PHE A 609 0.59 -20.60 -18.24
N ALA A 610 0.30 -20.98 -19.48
CA ALA A 610 1.30 -21.53 -20.39
C ALA A 610 1.72 -20.44 -21.38
N SER A 611 3.00 -20.43 -21.75
CA SER A 611 3.54 -19.46 -22.71
C SER A 611 4.57 -20.13 -23.61
N SER A 612 4.63 -19.70 -24.87
CA SER A 612 5.62 -20.13 -25.85
C SER A 612 6.16 -18.92 -26.61
N VAL A 613 7.45 -18.92 -26.94
CA VAL A 613 8.07 -17.86 -27.75
C VAL A 613 8.62 -18.45 -29.04
N TYR A 614 8.32 -17.78 -30.13
CA TYR A 614 8.73 -18.13 -31.49
C TYR A 614 9.58 -17.00 -32.09
N ASP A 615 10.56 -17.39 -32.90
CA ASP A 615 11.40 -16.48 -33.65
C ASP A 615 10.68 -15.87 -34.88
N PRO A 616 11.31 -14.93 -35.62
CA PRO A 616 10.72 -14.33 -36.81
C PRO A 616 10.41 -15.31 -37.94
N THR A 617 10.97 -16.52 -37.92
CA THR A 617 10.71 -17.61 -38.89
C THR A 617 9.64 -18.57 -38.41
N ASN A 618 9.02 -18.27 -37.24
CA ASN A 618 8.01 -19.09 -36.58
C ASN A 618 8.56 -20.39 -35.99
N CYS A 619 9.88 -20.48 -35.72
CA CYS A 619 10.47 -21.59 -34.99
C CYS A 619 10.33 -21.38 -33.49
N LEU A 620 9.95 -22.43 -32.76
CA LEU A 620 9.81 -22.41 -31.31
C LEU A 620 11.19 -22.22 -30.64
N ILE A 621 11.33 -21.14 -29.87
CA ILE A 621 12.52 -20.85 -29.08
C ILE A 621 12.45 -21.52 -27.71
N CYS A 622 11.35 -21.30 -27.01
CA CYS A 622 11.13 -21.88 -25.70
C CYS A 622 9.64 -21.97 -25.36
N LYS A 623 9.30 -22.89 -24.49
CA LYS A 623 7.94 -23.14 -24.03
C LYS A 623 7.94 -23.38 -22.52
N ALA A 624 6.94 -22.87 -21.86
CA ALA A 624 6.62 -23.23 -20.50
C ALA A 624 5.31 -24.03 -20.47
N ASP A 625 5.40 -25.26 -20.05
CA ASP A 625 4.24 -26.08 -19.79
C ASP A 625 3.77 -25.85 -18.34
N GLU A 626 2.52 -25.52 -18.23
CA GLU A 626 1.63 -25.53 -17.08
C GLU A 626 2.20 -25.15 -15.69
N SER A 627 1.60 -24.16 -15.06
CA SER A 627 1.76 -23.78 -13.64
C SER A 627 2.94 -22.89 -13.24
N LEU A 628 3.71 -22.33 -14.13
CA LEU A 628 4.75 -21.39 -13.72
C LEU A 628 4.13 -20.05 -13.32
N ILE A 629 4.60 -19.52 -12.20
CA ILE A 629 4.25 -18.17 -11.76
C ILE A 629 5.01 -17.14 -12.61
N THR A 630 6.19 -17.51 -13.13
CA THR A 630 7.01 -16.64 -13.97
C THR A 630 7.72 -17.44 -15.05
N PHE A 631 7.62 -16.98 -16.28
CA PHE A 631 8.24 -17.54 -17.47
C PHE A 631 9.29 -16.56 -18.01
N TYR A 632 10.46 -17.10 -18.38
CA TYR A 632 11.57 -16.38 -18.98
C TYR A 632 11.89 -16.95 -20.35
N ALA A 633 11.81 -16.10 -21.37
CA ALA A 633 12.25 -16.42 -22.71
C ALA A 633 13.57 -15.70 -22.99
N ASN A 634 14.68 -16.42 -22.81
CA ASN A 634 16.02 -15.91 -23.14
C ASN A 634 16.31 -16.09 -24.60
N ILE A 635 16.60 -14.99 -25.28
CA ILE A 635 16.93 -14.94 -26.70
C ILE A 635 18.36 -14.42 -26.82
N PRO A 636 19.33 -15.29 -27.22
CA PRO A 636 20.73 -14.89 -27.33
C PRO A 636 20.97 -13.74 -28.32
N ASP A 637 22.08 -13.05 -28.19
CA ASP A 637 22.53 -12.01 -29.10
C ASP A 637 22.74 -12.52 -30.53
N SER A 638 23.19 -13.77 -30.67
CA SER A 638 23.37 -14.48 -31.95
C SER A 638 22.06 -14.80 -32.68
N SER A 639 20.89 -14.70 -32.02
CA SER A 639 19.61 -14.96 -32.64
C SER A 639 19.20 -13.88 -33.65
N ALA A 640 18.35 -14.26 -34.59
CA ALA A 640 17.89 -13.38 -35.66
C ALA A 640 17.29 -12.07 -35.13
N GLU A 641 17.53 -10.97 -35.86
CA GLU A 641 16.80 -9.73 -35.70
C GLU A 641 15.37 -9.88 -36.22
N GLY A 642 14.40 -9.25 -35.58
CA GLY A 642 13.04 -9.18 -36.10
C GLY A 642 11.96 -9.23 -35.05
N LEU A 643 10.77 -9.58 -35.52
CA LEU A 643 9.55 -9.59 -34.70
C LEU A 643 9.33 -11.01 -34.15
N TYR A 644 9.45 -11.14 -32.84
CA TYR A 644 9.21 -12.37 -32.09
C TYR A 644 7.76 -12.43 -31.64
N ARG A 645 7.19 -13.64 -31.63
CA ARG A 645 5.83 -13.89 -31.16
C ARG A 645 5.86 -14.60 -29.79
N MET A 646 5.06 -14.12 -28.88
CA MET A 646 4.85 -14.73 -27.56
C MET A 646 3.39 -15.11 -27.39
N ASP A 647 3.12 -16.41 -27.33
CA ASP A 647 1.78 -16.97 -27.21
C ASP A 647 1.45 -17.26 -25.75
N PHE A 648 0.20 -17.05 -25.39
CA PHE A 648 -0.35 -17.32 -24.06
C PHE A 648 -1.58 -18.21 -24.14
N SER A 649 -1.67 -19.17 -23.24
CA SER A 649 -2.85 -20.00 -23.06
C SER A 649 -3.10 -20.29 -21.58
N LYS A 650 -4.30 -20.82 -21.26
CA LYS A 650 -4.64 -21.22 -19.90
C LYS A 650 -3.68 -22.29 -19.41
N GLY A 651 -3.22 -22.16 -18.17
CA GLY A 651 -2.56 -23.23 -17.45
C GLY A 651 -3.55 -24.32 -16.99
N ALA A 652 -3.03 -25.37 -16.38
CA ALA A 652 -3.80 -26.54 -15.92
C ALA A 652 -5.00 -26.20 -15.01
N ARG A 653 -4.99 -25.07 -14.33
CA ARG A 653 -6.09 -24.61 -13.45
C ARG A 653 -7.21 -23.86 -14.18
N GLY A 654 -7.11 -23.70 -15.49
CA GLY A 654 -8.22 -23.22 -16.34
C GLY A 654 -8.63 -21.76 -16.23
N VAL A 655 -7.95 -20.94 -15.43
CA VAL A 655 -8.33 -19.54 -15.21
C VAL A 655 -7.14 -18.62 -15.46
N TYR A 656 -7.31 -17.59 -16.31
CA TYR A 656 -6.34 -16.50 -16.40
C TYR A 656 -6.47 -15.58 -15.19
N GLY A 657 -5.34 -15.36 -14.53
CA GLY A 657 -5.16 -14.25 -13.61
C GLY A 657 -4.55 -13.04 -14.32
N TRP A 658 -4.07 -12.10 -13.50
CA TRP A 658 -3.25 -11.00 -13.99
C TRP A 658 -1.92 -11.55 -14.47
N ILE A 659 -1.54 -11.24 -15.72
CA ILE A 659 -0.23 -11.53 -16.28
C ILE A 659 0.52 -10.19 -16.38
N TYR A 660 1.72 -10.16 -15.84
CA TYR A 660 2.64 -9.04 -15.96
C TYR A 660 3.70 -9.39 -16.99
N LEU A 661 3.96 -8.48 -17.91
CA LEU A 661 4.99 -8.63 -18.93
C LEU A 661 6.10 -7.63 -18.71
N ASP A 662 7.34 -8.07 -18.90
CA ASP A 662 8.54 -7.24 -18.94
C ASP A 662 9.41 -7.67 -20.12
N LEU A 663 10.25 -6.74 -20.60
CA LEU A 663 11.16 -6.97 -21.71
C LEU A 663 12.51 -6.34 -21.39
N TYR A 664 13.57 -7.14 -21.49
CA TYR A 664 14.94 -6.76 -21.18
C TYR A 664 15.80 -6.86 -22.44
N GLY A 665 16.72 -5.92 -22.68
CA GLY A 665 17.59 -5.90 -23.87
C GLY A 665 16.88 -5.63 -25.18
N ALA A 666 15.65 -5.10 -25.12
CA ALA A 666 14.86 -4.71 -26.28
C ALA A 666 13.93 -3.54 -25.92
N PRO A 667 13.46 -2.76 -26.92
CA PRO A 667 12.49 -1.70 -26.68
C PRO A 667 11.24 -2.23 -25.98
N PRO A 668 10.73 -1.56 -24.96
CA PRO A 668 9.71 -2.09 -24.04
C PRO A 668 8.29 -2.04 -24.63
N PHE A 669 8.11 -2.64 -25.81
CA PHE A 669 6.83 -2.64 -26.55
C PHE A 669 6.39 -4.04 -26.90
N PHE A 670 5.12 -4.34 -26.57
CA PHE A 670 4.43 -5.53 -27.03
C PHE A 670 3.33 -5.13 -28.00
N PHE A 671 3.53 -5.43 -29.27
CA PHE A 671 2.56 -5.14 -30.32
C PHE A 671 1.36 -6.08 -30.22
N LEU A 672 0.19 -5.55 -30.54
CA LEU A 672 -1.07 -6.28 -30.48
C LEU A 672 -1.40 -6.98 -31.80
N THR A 673 -0.66 -6.72 -32.86
CA THR A 673 -0.79 -7.34 -34.17
C THR A 673 0.56 -7.34 -34.88
N PRO A 674 0.89 -8.38 -35.67
CA PRO A 674 2.14 -8.43 -36.41
C PRO A 674 2.09 -7.65 -37.74
N GLU A 675 0.89 -7.31 -38.21
CA GLU A 675 0.69 -6.60 -39.49
C GLU A 675 1.06 -5.11 -39.39
N LYS A 676 0.93 -4.55 -38.18
CA LYS A 676 1.11 -3.12 -37.91
C LYS A 676 2.00 -2.92 -36.70
N THR A 677 3.26 -2.60 -36.95
CA THR A 677 4.28 -2.43 -35.91
C THR A 677 5.14 -1.20 -36.19
N TRP A 678 6.17 -0.97 -35.42
CA TRP A 678 7.28 -0.06 -35.71
C TRP A 678 8.61 -0.68 -35.29
N ARG A 679 9.68 -0.17 -35.85
CA ARG A 679 11.04 -0.52 -35.47
C ARG A 679 11.82 0.76 -35.13
N PHE A 680 12.83 0.64 -34.33
CA PHE A 680 13.79 1.69 -34.02
C PHE A 680 15.06 1.44 -34.81
N LYS A 681 15.52 2.48 -35.49
CA LYS A 681 16.81 2.45 -36.23
C LYS A 681 17.99 2.33 -35.31
#